data_f58679db4b06fb1a1caf7761544d5429
#
_entry.id   f58679db4b06fb1a1caf7761544d5429
#
_cell.length_a   1.000
_cell.length_b   1.000
_cell.length_c   1.000
_cell.angle_alpha   90.00
_cell.angle_beta   90.00
_cell.angle_gamma   90.00
#
_symmetry.space_group_name_H-M   'P 1'
#
loop_
_entity.id
_entity.type
_entity.pdbx_description
1 polymer ?
#
loop_
_entity_poly.entity_id
_entity_poly.type
_entity_poly.pdbx_seq_one_letter_code
_entity_poly.pdbx_strand_id
1 'polypeptide(L)'
;MKKITLPILVFFIHCAFFVQAENLSALKHYERGQEFEAEENWYSASEEFQLALQENPSFGEAWFLLAKATYELNDFELCLNYLDSAQKFIKDRTDVLNLRGMCLISLHRLDEAQKIFKEILHKYPNNVESRFGLAEIELYNGSFDSARNFYLDALKRQKTNRKALLSLALLAAETGKDELSENYIQQALKSHPSESEVYYFAAYLKARKGDFAEAEKKARSALQLKTDFYQAYILLSSVLYEQKKYDEVIDICDYLIDKDRNTITAWYLKGLSLSRQQNFDSALEILSTALAIEPEDEILRSALELLVDKNLPLEDSRRSAWAQFHILKAREYAKFFKGEQARYEYQRALKIDPNNIIARSEFAAEIYKLGQNELYLEQLSFIKNNEKVDEKTLSDEEKYTYTKTNDTIEALSSLMKYSLSAKWNVEPFYLDKTRWNIGLYYTKQNAALLHPDSQEIAAEMASESFNGIAVTSVNVEKNPVANFGEAFLKARKNSQDYFILMNFEETEREVSLDAAVYNGRNGIKISEFNLFRTGNDRFSSIIRSFRRNVLNLLPARGKILARSGNEILIDMGKNEGIEKGTVLDVVKKGNIRTCDSKPGVSFDDKFALGQIEIEKSDEEISQGVLTQKSFYDRVNIGDEVLVKKFPEKKGNSQSVTSDVNPSADESGNPYSRTEKLTAEELGLVKTPAFLDLIRKIY
;
A
#
# COMPACT_ATOMS: atom_id res chain seq x y z
N MET A 1 42.03 -43.20 -61.26
CA MET A 1 40.93 -42.87 -60.37
C MET A 1 41.01 -43.63 -59.04
N LYS A 2 42.02 -43.39 -58.18
CA LYS A 2 42.10 -44.09 -56.86
C LYS A 2 42.83 -43.25 -55.77
N LYS A 3 42.90 -41.91 -55.88
CA LYS A 3 43.55 -41.10 -54.86
C LYS A 3 42.75 -39.91 -54.28
N ILE A 4 41.40 -39.85 -54.53
CA ILE A 4 40.56 -38.73 -54.04
C ILE A 4 39.60 -39.14 -52.92
N THR A 5 39.40 -40.41 -52.65
CA THR A 5 38.42 -40.92 -51.68
C THR A 5 38.88 -40.96 -50.23
N LEU A 6 40.20 -41.00 -49.96
CA LEU A 6 40.74 -41.12 -48.58
C LEU A 6 40.65 -39.81 -47.76
N PRO A 7 40.98 -38.62 -48.30
CA PRO A 7 40.85 -37.37 -47.53
C PRO A 7 39.41 -36.98 -47.27
N ILE A 8 38.47 -37.29 -48.14
CA ILE A 8 37.01 -37.00 -47.94
C ILE A 8 36.46 -37.89 -46.84
N LEU A 9 36.84 -39.18 -46.78
CA LEU A 9 36.38 -40.09 -45.72
C LEU A 9 36.95 -39.70 -44.34
N VAL A 10 38.21 -39.28 -44.25
CA VAL A 10 38.83 -38.80 -43.02
C VAL A 10 38.20 -37.50 -42.54
N PHE A 11 37.82 -36.59 -43.45
CA PHE A 11 37.11 -35.36 -43.14
C PHE A 11 35.70 -35.63 -42.60
N PHE A 12 34.94 -36.55 -43.21
CA PHE A 12 33.62 -36.94 -42.70
C PHE A 12 33.69 -37.67 -41.37
N ILE A 13 34.71 -38.51 -41.12
CA ILE A 13 34.91 -39.16 -39.82
C ILE A 13 35.30 -38.11 -38.72
N HIS A 14 36.20 -37.16 -39.03
CA HIS A 14 36.50 -36.07 -38.10
C HIS A 14 35.34 -35.16 -37.80
N CYS A 15 34.52 -34.78 -38.81
CA CYS A 15 33.29 -34.02 -38.59
C CYS A 15 32.27 -34.81 -37.73
N ALA A 16 32.13 -36.13 -37.98
CA ALA A 16 31.24 -36.97 -37.18
C ALA A 16 31.67 -37.09 -35.70
N PHE A 17 32.98 -37.21 -35.45
CA PHE A 17 33.52 -37.22 -34.07
C PHE A 17 33.39 -35.86 -33.39
N PHE A 18 33.55 -34.73 -34.09
CA PHE A 18 33.38 -33.39 -33.53
C PHE A 18 31.91 -33.15 -33.15
N VAL A 19 30.96 -33.45 -34.03
CA VAL A 19 29.52 -33.33 -33.80
C VAL A 19 29.06 -34.27 -32.65
N GLN A 20 29.68 -35.45 -32.53
CA GLN A 20 29.36 -36.37 -31.44
C GLN A 20 29.97 -35.91 -30.07
N ALA A 21 31.12 -35.24 -30.09
CA ALA A 21 31.72 -34.66 -28.87
C ALA A 21 30.95 -33.42 -28.42
N GLU A 22 30.53 -32.54 -29.33
CA GLU A 22 29.69 -31.36 -29.01
C GLU A 22 28.33 -31.77 -28.45
N ASN A 23 27.66 -32.78 -29.01
CA ASN A 23 26.41 -33.30 -28.49
C ASN A 23 26.57 -33.92 -27.08
N LEU A 24 27.71 -34.51 -26.76
CA LEU A 24 27.98 -35.08 -25.44
C LEU A 24 28.24 -33.98 -24.40
N SER A 25 28.87 -32.87 -24.80
CA SER A 25 29.06 -31.69 -23.94
C SER A 25 27.72 -30.98 -23.67
N ALA A 26 26.94 -30.72 -24.70
CA ALA A 26 25.58 -30.14 -24.58
C ALA A 26 24.68 -30.98 -23.64
N LEU A 27 24.74 -32.32 -23.72
CA LEU A 27 23.96 -33.18 -22.86
C LEU A 27 24.38 -33.08 -21.39
N LYS A 28 25.68 -32.96 -21.09
CA LYS A 28 26.17 -32.79 -19.72
C LYS A 28 25.66 -31.48 -19.07
N HIS A 29 25.73 -30.38 -19.81
CA HIS A 29 25.18 -29.11 -19.36
C HIS A 29 23.67 -29.21 -19.17
N TYR A 30 22.94 -29.85 -20.07
CA TYR A 30 21.53 -30.08 -19.94
C TYR A 30 21.17 -30.90 -18.68
N GLU A 31 21.86 -32.03 -18.41
CA GLU A 31 21.65 -32.86 -17.22
C GLU A 31 21.93 -32.04 -15.95
N ARG A 32 23.00 -31.24 -15.94
CA ARG A 32 23.35 -30.39 -14.80
C ARG A 32 22.33 -29.26 -14.57
N GLY A 33 21.81 -28.69 -15.68
CA GLY A 33 20.70 -27.75 -15.60
C GLY A 33 19.44 -28.36 -14.97
N GLN A 34 19.15 -29.65 -15.28
CA GLN A 34 18.05 -30.38 -14.66
C GLN A 34 18.30 -30.68 -13.16
N GLU A 35 19.55 -30.89 -12.75
CA GLU A 35 19.91 -31.02 -11.33
C GLU A 35 19.60 -29.72 -10.60
N PHE A 36 20.01 -28.56 -11.13
CA PHE A 36 19.68 -27.26 -10.55
C PHE A 36 18.19 -26.93 -10.59
N GLU A 37 17.48 -27.36 -11.66
CA GLU A 37 16.02 -27.26 -11.72
C GLU A 37 15.35 -28.05 -10.58
N ALA A 38 15.82 -29.26 -10.30
CA ALA A 38 15.30 -30.07 -9.21
C ALA A 38 15.59 -29.50 -7.82
N GLU A 39 16.63 -28.70 -7.70
CA GLU A 39 16.98 -27.92 -6.49
C GLU A 39 16.27 -26.55 -6.42
N GLU A 40 15.40 -26.23 -7.40
CA GLU A 40 14.71 -24.92 -7.57
C GLU A 40 15.72 -23.75 -7.71
N ASN A 41 16.96 -24.03 -8.11
CA ASN A 41 18.00 -23.03 -8.39
C ASN A 41 17.89 -22.57 -9.87
N TRP A 42 16.87 -21.76 -10.15
CA TRP A 42 16.50 -21.35 -11.49
C TRP A 42 17.58 -20.52 -12.21
N TYR A 43 18.36 -19.76 -11.46
CA TYR A 43 19.46 -18.97 -12.02
C TYR A 43 20.55 -19.88 -12.60
N SER A 44 21.09 -20.78 -11.77
CA SER A 44 22.12 -21.74 -12.20
C SER A 44 21.59 -22.70 -13.28
N ALA A 45 20.31 -23.12 -13.16
CA ALA A 45 19.66 -23.91 -14.22
C ALA A 45 19.66 -23.17 -15.56
N SER A 46 19.31 -21.89 -15.56
CA SER A 46 19.27 -21.09 -16.81
C SER A 46 20.67 -20.94 -17.44
N GLU A 47 21.72 -20.75 -16.62
CA GLU A 47 23.11 -20.69 -17.11
C GLU A 47 23.53 -22.00 -17.78
N GLU A 48 23.28 -23.15 -17.15
CA GLU A 48 23.64 -24.44 -17.70
C GLU A 48 22.83 -24.78 -18.97
N PHE A 49 21.53 -24.46 -19.04
CA PHE A 49 20.77 -24.61 -20.27
C PHE A 49 21.28 -23.67 -21.40
N GLN A 50 21.75 -22.46 -21.08
CA GLN A 50 22.38 -21.60 -22.07
C GLN A 50 23.70 -22.19 -22.59
N LEU A 51 24.51 -22.76 -21.72
CA LEU A 51 25.75 -23.47 -22.13
C LEU A 51 25.44 -24.67 -23.02
N ALA A 52 24.40 -25.47 -22.69
CA ALA A 52 23.95 -26.56 -23.53
C ALA A 52 23.54 -26.09 -24.94
N LEU A 53 22.91 -24.91 -25.05
CA LEU A 53 22.47 -24.30 -26.29
C LEU A 53 23.59 -23.62 -27.07
N GLN A 54 24.67 -23.17 -26.42
CA GLN A 54 25.88 -22.72 -27.11
C GLN A 54 26.56 -23.89 -27.85
N GLU A 55 26.59 -25.07 -27.25
CA GLU A 55 27.14 -26.28 -27.84
C GLU A 55 26.21 -26.88 -28.92
N ASN A 56 24.90 -26.88 -28.64
CA ASN A 56 23.87 -27.41 -29.58
C ASN A 56 22.67 -26.47 -29.68
N PRO A 57 22.68 -25.48 -30.59
CA PRO A 57 21.56 -24.53 -30.77
C PRO A 57 20.23 -25.19 -31.24
N SER A 58 20.27 -26.44 -31.71
CA SER A 58 19.06 -27.18 -32.14
C SER A 58 18.45 -28.03 -31.04
N PHE A 59 18.95 -27.95 -29.79
CA PHE A 59 18.46 -28.73 -28.66
C PHE A 59 17.14 -28.16 -28.14
N GLY A 60 16.03 -28.58 -28.72
CA GLY A 60 14.69 -28.05 -28.45
C GLY A 60 14.25 -28.19 -26.99
N GLU A 61 14.62 -29.32 -26.32
CA GLU A 61 14.33 -29.52 -24.89
C GLU A 61 15.07 -28.51 -24.00
N ALA A 62 16.33 -28.19 -24.32
CA ALA A 62 17.09 -27.20 -23.59
C ALA A 62 16.47 -25.79 -23.74
N TRP A 63 15.97 -25.44 -24.94
CA TRP A 63 15.20 -24.19 -25.14
C TRP A 63 13.95 -24.14 -24.28
N PHE A 64 13.21 -25.27 -24.18
CA PHE A 64 12.00 -25.31 -23.36
C PHE A 64 12.30 -25.20 -21.86
N LEU A 65 13.33 -25.91 -21.33
CA LEU A 65 13.69 -25.80 -19.92
C LEU A 65 14.32 -24.44 -19.59
N LEU A 66 15.05 -23.82 -20.52
CA LEU A 66 15.51 -22.45 -20.38
C LEU A 66 14.33 -21.47 -20.29
N ALA A 67 13.32 -21.65 -21.12
CA ALA A 67 12.09 -20.85 -21.05
C ALA A 67 11.37 -21.07 -19.71
N LYS A 68 11.31 -22.31 -19.21
CA LYS A 68 10.72 -22.60 -17.90
C LYS A 68 11.51 -21.94 -16.77
N ALA A 69 12.84 -22.05 -16.75
CA ALA A 69 13.68 -21.36 -15.77
C ALA A 69 13.50 -19.83 -15.80
N THR A 70 13.39 -19.25 -17.00
CA THR A 70 13.15 -17.80 -17.17
C THR A 70 11.74 -17.38 -16.69
N TYR A 71 10.75 -18.26 -16.86
CA TYR A 71 9.41 -18.04 -16.30
C TYR A 71 9.43 -17.97 -14.79
N GLU A 72 10.12 -18.88 -14.12
CA GLU A 72 10.27 -18.91 -12.65
C GLU A 72 11.09 -17.72 -12.13
N LEU A 73 12.00 -17.16 -12.95
CA LEU A 73 12.71 -15.92 -12.68
C LEU A 73 11.88 -14.66 -12.97
N ASN A 74 10.60 -14.80 -13.35
CA ASN A 74 9.67 -13.73 -13.69
C ASN A 74 10.04 -12.87 -14.93
N ASP A 75 10.94 -13.33 -15.80
CA ASP A 75 11.23 -12.68 -17.08
C ASP A 75 10.36 -13.26 -18.19
N PHE A 76 9.10 -12.85 -18.19
CA PHE A 76 8.06 -13.43 -19.06
C PHE A 76 8.26 -13.10 -20.56
N GLU A 77 8.80 -11.93 -20.89
CA GLU A 77 9.09 -11.57 -22.29
C GLU A 77 10.25 -12.41 -22.84
N LEU A 78 11.30 -12.61 -22.07
CA LEU A 78 12.42 -13.46 -22.44
C LEU A 78 11.98 -14.93 -22.54
N CYS A 79 11.11 -15.39 -21.63
CA CYS A 79 10.48 -16.70 -21.70
C CYS A 79 9.76 -16.91 -23.03
N LEU A 80 8.92 -15.96 -23.48
CA LEU A 80 8.24 -16.04 -24.78
C LEU A 80 9.22 -16.18 -25.94
N ASN A 81 10.33 -15.47 -25.94
CA ASN A 81 11.36 -15.54 -26.96
C ASN A 81 12.03 -16.93 -27.01
N TYR A 82 12.28 -17.53 -25.83
CA TYR A 82 12.83 -18.88 -25.75
C TYR A 82 11.82 -19.95 -26.16
N LEU A 83 10.52 -19.76 -25.84
CA LEU A 83 9.45 -20.62 -26.34
C LEU A 83 9.30 -20.57 -27.86
N ASP A 84 9.50 -19.40 -28.50
CA ASP A 84 9.54 -19.29 -29.96
C ASP A 84 10.70 -20.07 -30.56
N SER A 85 11.84 -20.10 -29.85
CA SER A 85 12.98 -20.91 -30.29
C SER A 85 12.75 -22.39 -30.06
N ALA A 86 12.19 -22.79 -28.91
CA ALA A 86 11.82 -24.18 -28.64
C ALA A 86 10.83 -24.72 -29.69
N GLN A 87 9.83 -23.94 -30.10
CA GLN A 87 8.78 -24.34 -31.00
C GLN A 87 9.30 -24.63 -32.42
N LYS A 88 10.47 -24.12 -32.83
CA LYS A 88 11.10 -24.46 -34.11
C LYS A 88 11.53 -25.91 -34.15
N PHE A 89 11.93 -26.48 -33.01
CA PHE A 89 12.46 -27.85 -32.90
C PHE A 89 11.44 -28.83 -32.30
N ILE A 90 10.58 -28.34 -31.39
CA ILE A 90 9.55 -29.15 -30.71
C ILE A 90 8.17 -28.62 -31.10
N LYS A 91 7.63 -29.13 -32.22
CA LYS A 91 6.33 -28.68 -32.74
C LYS A 91 5.16 -29.29 -31.96
N ASP A 92 4.08 -28.50 -31.80
CA ASP A 92 2.77 -28.94 -31.27
C ASP A 92 2.80 -29.60 -29.88
N ARG A 93 3.80 -29.35 -29.07
CA ARG A 93 3.91 -29.89 -27.71
C ARG A 93 3.07 -29.06 -26.74
N THR A 94 2.16 -29.71 -26.03
CA THR A 94 1.16 -29.03 -25.20
C THR A 94 1.75 -28.28 -24.02
N ASP A 95 2.85 -28.74 -23.42
CA ASP A 95 3.54 -28.07 -22.33
C ASP A 95 4.20 -26.75 -22.77
N VAL A 96 4.81 -26.70 -23.95
CA VAL A 96 5.34 -25.46 -24.56
C VAL A 96 4.21 -24.45 -24.77
N LEU A 97 3.04 -24.89 -25.28
CA LEU A 97 1.90 -24.01 -25.48
C LEU A 97 1.24 -23.58 -24.19
N ASN A 98 1.15 -24.46 -23.19
CA ASN A 98 0.64 -24.11 -21.85
C ASN A 98 1.53 -23.07 -21.18
N LEU A 99 2.86 -23.25 -21.18
CA LEU A 99 3.80 -22.29 -20.61
C LEU A 99 3.70 -20.94 -21.33
N ARG A 100 3.54 -20.92 -22.67
CA ARG A 100 3.27 -19.70 -23.42
C ARG A 100 2.00 -18.99 -22.94
N GLY A 101 0.92 -19.74 -22.75
CA GLY A 101 -0.34 -19.22 -22.20
C GLY A 101 -0.15 -18.61 -20.81
N MET A 102 0.62 -19.27 -19.95
CA MET A 102 0.94 -18.76 -18.60
C MET A 102 1.78 -17.47 -18.64
N CYS A 103 2.81 -17.39 -19.50
CA CYS A 103 3.57 -16.15 -19.74
C CYS A 103 2.65 -14.99 -20.16
N LEU A 104 1.73 -15.25 -21.08
CA LEU A 104 0.78 -14.24 -21.56
C LEU A 104 -0.17 -13.78 -20.45
N ILE A 105 -0.60 -14.66 -19.55
CA ILE A 105 -1.37 -14.27 -18.36
C ILE A 105 -0.54 -13.31 -17.49
N SER A 106 0.71 -13.67 -17.21
CA SER A 106 1.60 -12.85 -16.38
C SER A 106 1.90 -11.47 -17.00
N LEU A 107 1.85 -11.37 -18.34
CA LEU A 107 1.95 -10.11 -19.10
C LEU A 107 0.60 -9.39 -19.30
N HIS A 108 -0.47 -9.83 -18.64
CA HIS A 108 -1.84 -9.30 -18.80
C HIS A 108 -2.42 -9.38 -20.23
N ARG A 109 -1.87 -10.24 -21.11
CA ARG A 109 -2.37 -10.50 -22.45
C ARG A 109 -3.42 -11.63 -22.43
N LEU A 110 -4.49 -11.41 -21.64
CA LEU A 110 -5.45 -12.46 -21.25
C LEU A 110 -6.21 -13.07 -22.45
N ASP A 111 -6.58 -12.25 -23.43
CA ASP A 111 -7.31 -12.72 -24.62
C ASP A 111 -6.46 -13.68 -25.47
N GLU A 112 -5.18 -13.39 -25.62
CA GLU A 112 -4.24 -14.24 -26.36
C GLU A 112 -4.00 -15.57 -25.62
N ALA A 113 -3.82 -15.51 -24.31
CA ALA A 113 -3.69 -16.69 -23.46
C ALA A 113 -4.95 -17.58 -23.56
N GLN A 114 -6.14 -16.97 -23.44
CA GLN A 114 -7.41 -17.69 -23.55
C GLN A 114 -7.56 -18.43 -24.90
N LYS A 115 -7.15 -17.78 -25.98
CA LYS A 115 -7.19 -18.39 -27.32
C LYS A 115 -6.30 -19.64 -27.37
N ILE A 116 -5.07 -19.55 -26.87
CA ILE A 116 -4.12 -20.68 -26.83
C ILE A 116 -4.72 -21.84 -26.04
N PHE A 117 -5.21 -21.60 -24.81
CA PHE A 117 -5.76 -22.68 -23.99
C PHE A 117 -7.01 -23.32 -24.60
N LYS A 118 -7.90 -22.53 -25.25
CA LYS A 118 -9.06 -23.07 -25.98
C LYS A 118 -8.64 -23.91 -27.16
N GLU A 119 -7.62 -23.50 -27.92
CA GLU A 119 -7.07 -24.29 -29.05
C GLU A 119 -6.46 -25.61 -28.56
N ILE A 120 -5.71 -25.61 -27.46
CA ILE A 120 -5.19 -26.82 -26.83
C ILE A 120 -6.35 -27.77 -26.46
N LEU A 121 -7.37 -27.24 -25.74
CA LEU A 121 -8.50 -28.06 -25.30
C LEU A 121 -9.37 -28.56 -26.43
N HIS A 122 -9.44 -27.86 -27.56
CA HIS A 122 -10.11 -28.36 -28.78
C HIS A 122 -9.39 -29.59 -29.34
N LYS A 123 -8.04 -29.56 -29.39
CA LYS A 123 -7.21 -30.67 -29.91
C LYS A 123 -7.00 -31.77 -28.85
N TYR A 124 -6.86 -31.39 -27.58
CA TYR A 124 -6.57 -32.27 -26.45
C TYR A 124 -7.56 -32.06 -25.31
N PRO A 125 -8.80 -32.60 -25.40
CA PRO A 125 -9.86 -32.30 -24.42
C PRO A 125 -9.57 -32.72 -22.98
N ASN A 126 -8.57 -33.56 -22.73
CA ASN A 126 -8.18 -34.02 -21.41
C ASN A 126 -6.99 -33.25 -20.80
N ASN A 127 -6.46 -32.23 -21.50
CA ASN A 127 -5.38 -31.41 -20.95
C ASN A 127 -5.86 -30.64 -19.70
N VAL A 128 -5.26 -30.93 -18.56
CA VAL A 128 -5.64 -30.35 -17.27
C VAL A 128 -4.98 -28.98 -17.08
N GLU A 129 -3.74 -28.82 -17.57
CA GLU A 129 -2.97 -27.58 -17.42
C GLU A 129 -3.66 -26.39 -18.12
N SER A 130 -4.18 -26.61 -19.33
CA SER A 130 -4.96 -25.57 -20.02
C SER A 130 -6.22 -25.15 -19.26
N ARG A 131 -6.84 -26.05 -18.46
CA ARG A 131 -7.97 -25.69 -17.58
C ARG A 131 -7.52 -24.82 -16.42
N PHE A 132 -6.33 -25.08 -15.86
CA PHE A 132 -5.76 -24.23 -14.85
C PHE A 132 -5.49 -22.83 -15.38
N GLY A 133 -4.93 -22.71 -16.60
CA GLY A 133 -4.74 -21.42 -17.25
C GLY A 133 -6.06 -20.68 -17.48
N LEU A 134 -7.13 -21.37 -17.94
CA LEU A 134 -8.45 -20.74 -18.07
C LEU A 134 -9.04 -20.36 -16.71
N ALA A 135 -8.86 -21.19 -15.66
CA ALA A 135 -9.29 -20.85 -14.32
C ALA A 135 -8.60 -19.57 -13.81
N GLU A 136 -7.31 -19.44 -14.06
CA GLU A 136 -6.53 -18.25 -13.66
C GLU A 136 -7.02 -16.99 -14.38
N ILE A 137 -7.32 -17.06 -15.67
CA ILE A 137 -7.94 -15.95 -16.42
C ILE A 137 -9.28 -15.53 -15.80
N GLU A 138 -10.12 -16.50 -15.44
CA GLU A 138 -11.40 -16.21 -14.79
C GLU A 138 -11.21 -15.57 -13.39
N LEU A 139 -10.16 -15.93 -12.66
CA LEU A 139 -9.80 -15.29 -11.39
C LEU A 139 -9.40 -13.83 -11.61
N TYR A 140 -8.61 -13.52 -12.63
CA TYR A 140 -8.31 -12.13 -13.00
C TYR A 140 -9.56 -11.32 -13.33
N ASN A 141 -10.55 -11.95 -13.96
CA ASN A 141 -11.83 -11.32 -14.27
C ASN A 141 -12.79 -11.27 -13.07
N GLY A 142 -12.37 -11.70 -11.87
CA GLY A 142 -13.23 -11.78 -10.67
C GLY A 142 -14.35 -12.83 -10.76
N SER A 143 -14.31 -13.72 -11.76
CA SER A 143 -15.32 -14.74 -12.04
C SER A 143 -15.07 -16.03 -11.25
N PHE A 144 -15.15 -15.98 -9.91
CA PHE A 144 -14.78 -17.09 -9.02
C PHE A 144 -15.56 -18.38 -9.28
N ASP A 145 -16.85 -18.30 -9.65
CA ASP A 145 -17.66 -19.48 -9.97
C ASP A 145 -17.20 -20.13 -11.29
N SER A 146 -16.80 -19.36 -12.29
CA SER A 146 -16.25 -19.86 -13.53
C SER A 146 -14.89 -20.55 -13.29
N ALA A 147 -14.01 -19.93 -12.54
CA ALA A 147 -12.73 -20.51 -12.16
C ALA A 147 -12.92 -21.85 -11.41
N ARG A 148 -13.84 -21.89 -10.45
CA ARG A 148 -14.21 -23.13 -9.74
C ARG A 148 -14.65 -24.23 -10.70
N ASN A 149 -15.43 -23.92 -11.72
CA ASN A 149 -15.91 -24.90 -12.67
C ASN A 149 -14.76 -25.49 -13.50
N PHE A 150 -13.76 -24.72 -13.88
CA PHE A 150 -12.56 -25.22 -14.55
C PHE A 150 -11.74 -26.15 -13.66
N TYR A 151 -11.54 -25.81 -12.37
CA TYR A 151 -10.87 -26.69 -11.41
C TYR A 151 -11.66 -27.99 -11.16
N LEU A 152 -12.98 -27.91 -11.05
CA LEU A 152 -13.85 -29.11 -10.92
C LEU A 152 -13.79 -29.98 -12.17
N ASP A 153 -13.72 -29.38 -13.35
CA ASP A 153 -13.60 -30.12 -14.61
C ASP A 153 -12.23 -30.80 -14.75
N ALA A 154 -11.17 -30.15 -14.26
CA ALA A 154 -9.85 -30.78 -14.11
C ALA A 154 -9.91 -31.98 -13.14
N LEU A 155 -10.55 -31.83 -11.99
CA LEU A 155 -10.69 -32.88 -10.98
C LEU A 155 -11.54 -34.08 -11.47
N LYS A 156 -12.55 -33.85 -12.34
CA LYS A 156 -13.29 -34.94 -12.97
C LYS A 156 -12.41 -35.84 -13.83
N ARG A 157 -11.37 -35.28 -14.46
CA ARG A 157 -10.43 -36.03 -15.31
C ARG A 157 -9.33 -36.69 -14.48
N GLN A 158 -8.86 -36.03 -13.48
CA GLN A 158 -7.84 -36.51 -12.55
C GLN A 158 -8.35 -36.35 -11.12
N LYS A 159 -9.04 -37.36 -10.60
CA LYS A 159 -9.78 -37.33 -9.31
C LYS A 159 -8.93 -36.97 -8.10
N THR A 160 -7.63 -37.18 -8.17
CA THR A 160 -6.69 -36.88 -7.09
C THR A 160 -5.68 -35.80 -7.48
N ASN A 161 -5.97 -34.98 -8.51
CA ASN A 161 -5.04 -33.95 -8.92
C ASN A 161 -4.80 -32.95 -7.77
N ARG A 162 -3.55 -32.85 -7.33
CA ARG A 162 -3.12 -32.06 -6.18
C ARG A 162 -3.45 -30.57 -6.39
N LYS A 163 -3.04 -30.00 -7.54
CA LYS A 163 -3.27 -28.59 -7.87
C LYS A 163 -4.75 -28.24 -7.86
N ALA A 164 -5.60 -29.08 -8.46
CA ALA A 164 -7.04 -28.85 -8.48
C ALA A 164 -7.66 -28.87 -7.07
N LEU A 165 -7.26 -29.83 -6.21
CA LEU A 165 -7.76 -29.94 -4.84
C LEU A 165 -7.36 -28.73 -4.00
N LEU A 166 -6.10 -28.32 -4.05
CA LEU A 166 -5.57 -27.18 -3.28
C LEU A 166 -6.16 -25.86 -3.78
N SER A 167 -6.24 -25.65 -5.10
CA SER A 167 -6.88 -24.45 -5.67
C SER A 167 -8.36 -24.34 -5.30
N LEU A 168 -9.10 -25.46 -5.30
CA LEU A 168 -10.51 -25.48 -4.85
C LEU A 168 -10.63 -25.21 -3.37
N ALA A 169 -9.69 -25.69 -2.54
CA ALA A 169 -9.68 -25.40 -1.11
C ALA A 169 -9.46 -23.92 -0.81
N LEU A 170 -8.47 -23.29 -1.48
CA LEU A 170 -8.19 -21.86 -1.36
C LEU A 170 -9.37 -21.01 -1.85
N LEU A 171 -9.90 -21.32 -3.03
CA LEU A 171 -11.05 -20.59 -3.60
C LEU A 171 -12.32 -20.72 -2.75
N ALA A 172 -12.57 -21.89 -2.15
CA ALA A 172 -13.68 -22.08 -1.23
C ALA A 172 -13.50 -21.24 0.05
N ALA A 173 -12.28 -21.19 0.60
CA ALA A 173 -11.95 -20.35 1.74
C ALA A 173 -12.16 -18.85 1.43
N GLU A 174 -11.72 -18.40 0.24
CA GLU A 174 -11.89 -17.02 -0.20
C GLU A 174 -13.36 -16.61 -0.34
N THR A 175 -14.18 -17.53 -0.83
CA THR A 175 -15.62 -17.30 -0.99
C THR A 175 -16.45 -17.61 0.27
N GLY A 176 -15.81 -17.75 1.44
CA GLY A 176 -16.48 -18.00 2.73
C GLY A 176 -17.13 -19.36 2.86
N LYS A 177 -16.78 -20.34 2.00
CA LYS A 177 -17.31 -21.71 2.02
C LYS A 177 -16.39 -22.65 2.79
N ASP A 178 -16.22 -22.38 4.07
CA ASP A 178 -15.24 -23.03 4.94
C ASP A 178 -15.36 -24.55 5.02
N GLU A 179 -16.57 -25.10 5.09
CA GLU A 179 -16.77 -26.55 5.10
C GLU A 179 -16.29 -27.22 3.82
N LEU A 180 -16.52 -26.54 2.70
CA LEU A 180 -16.09 -27.04 1.39
C LEU A 180 -14.57 -26.97 1.25
N SER A 181 -13.94 -25.89 1.73
CA SER A 181 -12.50 -25.75 1.82
C SER A 181 -11.88 -26.90 2.64
N GLU A 182 -12.42 -27.19 3.81
CA GLU A 182 -11.98 -28.29 4.67
C GLU A 182 -12.11 -29.64 3.95
N ASN A 183 -13.22 -29.89 3.26
CA ASN A 183 -13.41 -31.13 2.51
C ASN A 183 -12.36 -31.34 1.41
N TYR A 184 -12.01 -30.30 0.65
CA TYR A 184 -10.99 -30.41 -0.39
C TYR A 184 -9.60 -30.64 0.20
N ILE A 185 -9.25 -29.92 1.29
CA ILE A 185 -7.93 -30.11 1.92
C ILE A 185 -7.79 -31.51 2.55
N GLN A 186 -8.85 -32.06 3.12
CA GLN A 186 -8.85 -33.44 3.65
C GLN A 186 -8.70 -34.48 2.52
N GLN A 187 -9.32 -34.24 1.36
CA GLN A 187 -9.12 -35.09 0.18
C GLN A 187 -7.67 -35.02 -0.31
N ALA A 188 -7.07 -33.81 -0.34
CA ALA A 188 -5.68 -33.64 -0.71
C ALA A 188 -4.73 -34.38 0.27
N LEU A 189 -4.91 -34.21 1.58
CA LEU A 189 -4.12 -34.91 2.62
C LEU A 189 -4.25 -36.44 2.51
N LYS A 190 -5.43 -36.95 2.20
CA LYS A 190 -5.66 -38.39 2.01
C LYS A 190 -4.99 -38.94 0.76
N SER A 191 -5.03 -38.17 -0.33
CA SER A 191 -4.51 -38.60 -1.64
C SER A 191 -2.98 -38.42 -1.76
N HIS A 192 -2.43 -37.48 -1.04
CA HIS A 192 -1.03 -37.05 -1.11
C HIS A 192 -0.40 -36.92 0.28
N PRO A 193 -0.34 -37.99 1.09
CA PRO A 193 0.12 -37.93 2.48
C PRO A 193 1.64 -37.68 2.64
N SER A 194 2.42 -37.83 1.59
CA SER A 194 3.87 -37.57 1.56
C SER A 194 4.27 -36.21 1.00
N GLU A 195 3.31 -35.43 0.53
CA GLU A 195 3.57 -34.14 -0.10
C GLU A 195 3.57 -33.00 0.93
N SER A 196 4.73 -32.41 1.19
CA SER A 196 4.92 -31.32 2.17
C SER A 196 4.05 -30.10 1.86
N GLU A 197 3.86 -29.78 0.58
CA GLU A 197 3.03 -28.69 0.09
C GLU A 197 1.58 -28.81 0.55
N VAL A 198 0.99 -30.02 0.57
CA VAL A 198 -0.38 -30.22 1.02
C VAL A 198 -0.55 -29.88 2.51
N TYR A 199 0.46 -30.20 3.33
CA TYR A 199 0.47 -29.82 4.75
C TYR A 199 0.69 -28.32 4.94
N TYR A 200 1.49 -27.67 4.10
CA TYR A 200 1.66 -26.23 4.09
C TYR A 200 0.33 -25.51 3.82
N PHE A 201 -0.40 -25.89 2.77
CA PHE A 201 -1.70 -25.28 2.50
C PHE A 201 -2.76 -25.61 3.55
N ALA A 202 -2.70 -26.81 4.15
CA ALA A 202 -3.53 -27.13 5.29
C ALA A 202 -3.22 -26.23 6.50
N ALA A 203 -1.95 -25.96 6.77
CA ALA A 203 -1.52 -25.04 7.83
C ALA A 203 -1.99 -23.62 7.55
N TYR A 204 -1.81 -23.13 6.31
CA TYR A 204 -2.27 -21.81 5.89
C TYR A 204 -3.79 -21.63 6.08
N LEU A 205 -4.60 -22.59 5.62
CA LEU A 205 -6.05 -22.53 5.78
C LEU A 205 -6.50 -22.58 7.25
N LYS A 206 -5.78 -23.30 8.12
CA LYS A 206 -6.01 -23.29 9.56
C LYS A 206 -5.62 -21.96 10.21
N ALA A 207 -4.47 -21.40 9.83
CA ALA A 207 -4.02 -20.10 10.30
C ALA A 207 -5.02 -19.00 9.90
N ARG A 208 -5.51 -19.01 8.66
CA ARG A 208 -6.52 -18.08 8.17
C ARG A 208 -7.81 -18.08 9.02
N LYS A 209 -8.19 -19.25 9.55
CA LYS A 209 -9.34 -19.40 10.47
C LYS A 209 -9.03 -19.01 11.91
N GLY A 210 -7.79 -18.70 12.25
CA GLY A 210 -7.34 -18.42 13.61
C GLY A 210 -7.11 -19.69 14.45
N ASP A 211 -7.15 -20.89 13.84
CA ASP A 211 -6.81 -22.15 14.50
C ASP A 211 -5.28 -22.37 14.48
N PHE A 212 -4.59 -21.55 15.25
CA PHE A 212 -3.13 -21.50 15.24
C PHE A 212 -2.50 -22.80 15.78
N ALA A 213 -3.19 -23.53 16.66
CA ALA A 213 -2.66 -24.80 17.20
C ALA A 213 -2.59 -25.91 16.12
N GLU A 214 -3.67 -26.08 15.35
CA GLU A 214 -3.66 -27.03 14.22
C GLU A 214 -2.79 -26.51 13.06
N ALA A 215 -2.73 -25.19 12.83
CA ALA A 215 -1.84 -24.60 11.85
C ALA A 215 -0.37 -24.91 12.14
N GLU A 216 0.09 -24.71 13.38
CA GLU A 216 1.44 -25.06 13.83
C GLU A 216 1.74 -26.54 13.58
N LYS A 217 0.84 -27.44 14.00
CA LYS A 217 1.01 -28.87 13.82
C LYS A 217 1.17 -29.27 12.36
N LYS A 218 0.35 -28.69 11.46
CA LYS A 218 0.43 -28.92 10.02
C LYS A 218 1.69 -28.35 9.40
N ALA A 219 2.11 -27.13 9.79
CA ALA A 219 3.35 -26.52 9.32
C ALA A 219 4.58 -27.36 9.74
N ARG A 220 4.63 -27.83 10.99
CA ARG A 220 5.68 -28.75 11.45
C ARG A 220 5.67 -30.08 10.69
N SER A 221 4.48 -30.60 10.32
CA SER A 221 4.39 -31.79 9.48
C SER A 221 4.94 -31.57 8.08
N ALA A 222 4.70 -30.38 7.48
CA ALA A 222 5.29 -30.02 6.20
C ALA A 222 6.83 -30.02 6.27
N LEU A 223 7.39 -29.45 7.34
CA LEU A 223 8.84 -29.38 7.57
C LEU A 223 9.47 -30.74 7.89
N GLN A 224 8.72 -31.68 8.47
CA GLN A 224 9.19 -33.07 8.67
C GLN A 224 9.32 -33.80 7.33
N LEU A 225 8.49 -33.48 6.33
CA LEU A 225 8.53 -34.10 5.01
C LEU A 225 9.59 -33.45 4.10
N LYS A 226 9.73 -32.13 4.17
CA LYS A 226 10.72 -31.33 3.42
C LYS A 226 11.38 -30.33 4.37
N THR A 227 12.62 -30.62 4.80
CA THR A 227 13.34 -29.85 5.82
C THR A 227 13.84 -28.49 5.34
N ASP A 228 13.92 -28.27 4.03
CA ASP A 228 14.33 -27.05 3.35
C ASP A 228 13.15 -26.25 2.77
N PHE A 229 11.94 -26.47 3.28
CA PHE A 229 10.74 -25.79 2.83
C PHE A 229 10.60 -24.39 3.47
N TYR A 230 11.27 -23.39 2.90
CA TYR A 230 11.35 -22.02 3.45
C TYR A 230 9.99 -21.38 3.69
N GLN A 231 9.03 -21.53 2.76
CA GLN A 231 7.68 -20.99 2.91
C GLN A 231 6.95 -21.56 4.13
N ALA A 232 7.20 -22.83 4.48
CA ALA A 232 6.61 -23.44 5.65
C ALA A 232 7.24 -22.92 6.96
N TYR A 233 8.54 -22.56 6.96
CA TYR A 233 9.16 -21.87 8.10
C TYR A 233 8.59 -20.47 8.30
N ILE A 234 8.40 -19.68 7.24
CA ILE A 234 7.79 -18.36 7.32
C ILE A 234 6.36 -18.44 7.87
N LEU A 235 5.54 -19.37 7.35
CA LEU A 235 4.19 -19.59 7.87
C LEU A 235 4.21 -20.03 9.34
N LEU A 236 5.11 -20.95 9.70
CA LEU A 236 5.26 -21.39 11.09
C LEU A 236 5.64 -20.23 12.00
N SER A 237 6.60 -19.39 11.59
CA SER A 237 7.01 -18.21 12.35
C SER A 237 5.86 -17.23 12.54
N SER A 238 5.08 -16.97 11.49
CA SER A 238 3.88 -16.11 11.57
C SER A 238 2.84 -16.69 12.55
N VAL A 239 2.59 -18.01 12.50
CA VAL A 239 1.67 -18.70 13.40
C VAL A 239 2.16 -18.67 14.87
N LEU A 240 3.45 -18.87 15.08
CA LEU A 240 4.06 -18.79 16.42
C LEU A 240 4.04 -17.37 16.99
N TYR A 241 4.23 -16.35 16.12
CA TYR A 241 4.11 -14.95 16.47
C TYR A 241 2.71 -14.64 17.00
N GLU A 242 1.66 -15.11 16.31
CA GLU A 242 0.27 -14.98 16.76
C GLU A 242 -0.02 -15.70 18.08
N GLN A 243 0.68 -16.81 18.34
CA GLN A 243 0.63 -17.51 19.64
C GLN A 243 1.48 -16.86 20.72
N LYS A 244 2.20 -15.76 20.40
CA LYS A 244 3.12 -15.04 21.31
C LYS A 244 4.32 -15.88 21.76
N LYS A 245 4.73 -16.86 20.96
CA LYS A 245 5.91 -17.70 21.21
C LYS A 245 7.16 -17.06 20.59
N TYR A 246 7.46 -15.83 21.01
CA TYR A 246 8.46 -14.97 20.38
C TYR A 246 9.87 -15.57 20.36
N ASP A 247 10.28 -16.32 21.39
CA ASP A 247 11.59 -16.98 21.42
C ASP A 247 11.75 -17.98 20.27
N GLU A 248 10.75 -18.86 20.06
CA GLU A 248 10.76 -19.81 18.95
C GLU A 248 10.74 -19.09 17.58
N VAL A 249 10.04 -17.97 17.46
CA VAL A 249 10.07 -17.15 16.23
C VAL A 249 11.46 -16.64 15.95
N ILE A 250 12.14 -16.09 16.97
CA ILE A 250 13.51 -15.56 16.84
C ILE A 250 14.47 -16.68 16.39
N ASP A 251 14.40 -17.85 17.02
CA ASP A 251 15.25 -19.01 16.67
C ASP A 251 15.05 -19.45 15.20
N ILE A 252 13.80 -19.53 14.73
CA ILE A 252 13.49 -19.86 13.34
C ILE A 252 13.98 -18.77 12.38
N CYS A 253 13.76 -17.50 12.74
CA CYS A 253 14.21 -16.38 11.94
C CYS A 253 15.74 -16.34 11.82
N ASP A 254 16.48 -16.61 12.91
CA ASP A 254 17.93 -16.72 12.88
C ASP A 254 18.39 -17.82 11.93
N TYR A 255 17.76 -19.00 11.98
CA TYR A 255 18.03 -20.07 11.04
C TYR A 255 17.81 -19.67 9.58
N LEU A 256 16.70 -18.96 9.29
CA LEU A 256 16.39 -18.50 7.93
C LEU A 256 17.39 -17.46 7.44
N ILE A 257 17.76 -16.49 8.28
CA ILE A 257 18.72 -15.43 7.99
C ILE A 257 20.12 -16.01 7.74
N ASP A 258 20.53 -17.03 8.51
CA ASP A 258 21.80 -17.71 8.32
C ASP A 258 21.86 -18.48 6.99
N LYS A 259 20.72 -18.98 6.51
CA LYS A 259 20.61 -19.64 5.20
C LYS A 259 20.59 -18.66 4.05
N ASP A 260 19.77 -17.63 4.15
CA ASP A 260 19.66 -16.57 3.17
C ASP A 260 19.37 -15.21 3.84
N ARG A 261 20.38 -14.34 3.82
CA ARG A 261 20.29 -13.00 4.39
C ARG A 261 19.28 -12.10 3.69
N ASN A 262 18.85 -12.43 2.47
CA ASN A 262 17.85 -11.67 1.73
C ASN A 262 16.41 -12.03 2.11
N THR A 263 16.21 -12.93 3.05
CA THR A 263 14.86 -13.28 3.53
C THR A 263 14.32 -12.18 4.45
N ILE A 264 13.82 -11.08 3.86
CA ILE A 264 13.37 -9.86 4.58
C ILE A 264 12.28 -10.17 5.60
N THR A 265 11.33 -11.06 5.27
CA THR A 265 10.25 -11.46 6.19
C THR A 265 10.79 -12.04 7.50
N ALA A 266 11.92 -12.76 7.46
CA ALA A 266 12.54 -13.29 8.69
C ALA A 266 13.15 -12.16 9.54
N TRP A 267 13.83 -11.20 8.93
CA TRP A 267 14.31 -10.00 9.64
C TRP A 267 13.17 -9.22 10.27
N TYR A 268 12.11 -9.01 9.52
CA TYR A 268 10.93 -8.29 9.97
C TYR A 268 10.26 -8.97 11.16
N LEU A 269 9.96 -10.28 11.06
CA LEU A 269 9.38 -11.08 12.16
C LEU A 269 10.25 -11.09 13.41
N LYS A 270 11.58 -11.20 13.25
CA LYS A 270 12.54 -11.13 14.36
C LYS A 270 12.47 -9.75 15.03
N GLY A 271 12.49 -8.68 14.26
CA GLY A 271 12.38 -7.30 14.78
C GLY A 271 11.08 -7.07 15.54
N LEU A 272 9.94 -7.50 14.97
CA LEU A 272 8.65 -7.44 15.66
C LEU A 272 8.63 -8.25 16.96
N SER A 273 9.17 -9.48 16.94
CA SER A 273 9.21 -10.35 18.12
C SER A 273 10.01 -9.72 19.26
N LEU A 274 11.18 -9.16 18.95
CA LEU A 274 12.00 -8.42 19.91
C LEU A 274 11.24 -7.19 20.45
N SER A 275 10.52 -6.47 19.59
CA SER A 275 9.69 -5.33 20.01
C SER A 275 8.58 -5.77 20.97
N ARG A 276 7.89 -6.88 20.70
CA ARG A 276 6.85 -7.43 21.59
C ARG A 276 7.42 -7.92 22.93
N GLN A 277 8.70 -8.29 22.97
CA GLN A 277 9.46 -8.60 24.20
C GLN A 277 10.00 -7.35 24.90
N GLN A 278 9.71 -6.14 24.42
CA GLN A 278 10.20 -4.86 24.92
C GLN A 278 11.73 -4.68 24.78
N ASN A 279 12.38 -5.44 23.94
CA ASN A 279 13.80 -5.26 23.59
C ASN A 279 13.91 -4.32 22.39
N PHE A 280 13.62 -3.02 22.63
CA PHE A 280 13.46 -2.03 21.57
C PHE A 280 14.77 -1.72 20.83
N ASP A 281 15.91 -1.65 21.54
CA ASP A 281 17.19 -1.34 20.88
C ASP A 281 17.59 -2.45 19.89
N SER A 282 17.48 -3.72 20.29
CA SER A 282 17.74 -4.84 19.39
C SER A 282 16.72 -4.90 18.24
N ALA A 283 15.44 -4.59 18.49
CA ALA A 283 14.42 -4.54 17.46
C ALA A 283 14.75 -3.48 16.39
N LEU A 284 15.17 -2.28 16.81
CA LEU A 284 15.57 -1.19 15.93
C LEU A 284 16.81 -1.55 15.10
N GLU A 285 17.80 -2.22 15.69
CA GLU A 285 19.00 -2.68 14.98
C GLU A 285 18.63 -3.68 13.90
N ILE A 286 17.80 -4.68 14.22
CA ILE A 286 17.35 -5.72 13.28
C ILE A 286 16.53 -5.12 12.14
N LEU A 287 15.54 -4.27 12.43
CA LEU A 287 14.73 -3.61 11.40
C LEU A 287 15.56 -2.65 10.53
N SER A 288 16.53 -1.96 11.12
CA SER A 288 17.46 -1.09 10.36
C SER A 288 18.35 -1.92 9.42
N THR A 289 18.80 -3.09 9.86
CA THR A 289 19.58 -4.02 9.03
C THR A 289 18.73 -4.54 7.87
N ALA A 290 17.48 -4.91 8.11
CA ALA A 290 16.55 -5.31 7.07
C ALA A 290 16.34 -4.21 6.03
N LEU A 291 16.16 -2.96 6.46
CA LEU A 291 16.04 -1.81 5.55
C LEU A 291 17.33 -1.47 4.78
N ALA A 292 18.49 -1.89 5.26
CA ALA A 292 19.73 -1.76 4.49
C ALA A 292 19.80 -2.78 3.33
N ILE A 293 19.10 -3.93 3.48
CA ILE A 293 19.01 -4.96 2.43
C ILE A 293 17.91 -4.58 1.43
N GLU A 294 16.70 -4.21 1.93
CA GLU A 294 15.56 -3.81 1.10
C GLU A 294 15.09 -2.39 1.45
N PRO A 295 15.73 -1.35 0.88
CA PRO A 295 15.44 0.04 1.23
C PRO A 295 14.04 0.53 0.82
N GLU A 296 13.42 -0.13 -0.16
CA GLU A 296 12.12 0.28 -0.71
C GLU A 296 10.93 -0.40 0.00
N ASP A 297 11.17 -1.26 1.00
CA ASP A 297 10.09 -1.84 1.80
C ASP A 297 9.46 -0.80 2.73
N GLU A 298 8.34 -0.24 2.29
CA GLU A 298 7.64 0.82 3.00
C GLU A 298 6.94 0.34 4.28
N ILE A 299 6.50 -0.92 4.37
CA ILE A 299 5.82 -1.47 5.55
C ILE A 299 6.83 -1.74 6.65
N LEU A 300 7.94 -2.39 6.32
CA LEU A 300 9.07 -2.57 7.22
C LEU A 300 9.57 -1.22 7.76
N ARG A 301 9.71 -0.20 6.89
CA ARG A 301 10.08 1.16 7.28
C ARG A 301 9.08 1.78 8.23
N SER A 302 7.79 1.67 7.93
CA SER A 302 6.73 2.20 8.80
C SER A 302 6.70 1.51 10.16
N ALA A 303 6.95 0.20 10.21
CA ALA A 303 7.10 -0.53 11.47
C ALA A 303 8.25 0.03 12.34
N LEU A 304 9.41 0.27 11.72
CA LEU A 304 10.55 0.88 12.41
C LEU A 304 10.21 2.30 12.91
N GLU A 305 9.63 3.13 12.05
CA GLU A 305 9.29 4.53 12.39
C GLU A 305 8.28 4.62 13.52
N LEU A 306 7.25 3.77 13.52
CA LEU A 306 6.29 3.68 14.62
C LEU A 306 6.98 3.24 15.94
N LEU A 307 7.95 2.34 15.86
CA LEU A 307 8.73 1.92 17.01
C LEU A 307 9.61 3.06 17.56
N VAL A 308 10.26 3.80 16.66
CA VAL A 308 11.07 5.00 16.98
C VAL A 308 10.22 6.06 17.67
N ASP A 309 9.05 6.37 17.10
CA ASP A 309 8.16 7.41 17.62
C ASP A 309 7.64 7.08 19.02
N LYS A 310 7.29 5.80 19.25
CA LYS A 310 6.73 5.36 20.53
C LYS A 310 7.77 5.18 21.65
N ASN A 311 9.03 4.89 21.34
CA ASN A 311 9.99 4.39 22.34
C ASN A 311 11.29 5.17 22.46
N LEU A 312 11.66 6.02 21.50
CA LEU A 312 12.89 6.79 21.57
C LEU A 312 12.64 8.26 21.96
N PRO A 313 13.53 8.88 22.80
CA PRO A 313 13.47 10.31 23.04
C PRO A 313 13.75 11.11 21.74
N LEU A 314 13.26 12.35 21.69
CA LEU A 314 13.41 13.21 20.50
C LEU A 314 14.86 13.62 20.23
N GLU A 315 15.71 13.57 21.24
CA GLU A 315 17.13 13.93 21.20
C GLU A 315 18.03 12.75 20.75
N ASP A 316 17.48 11.57 20.51
CA ASP A 316 18.25 10.40 20.07
C ASP A 316 18.84 10.64 18.67
N SER A 317 20.18 10.59 18.58
CA SER A 317 20.91 10.89 17.35
C SER A 317 20.61 9.95 16.19
N ARG A 318 20.12 8.73 16.45
CA ARG A 318 19.75 7.75 15.43
C ARG A 318 18.55 8.21 14.59
N ARG A 319 17.66 9.05 15.14
CA ARG A 319 16.50 9.61 14.45
C ARG A 319 16.86 10.31 13.16
N SER A 320 17.96 11.06 13.15
CA SER A 320 18.44 11.79 11.96
C SER A 320 18.80 10.86 10.81
N ALA A 321 19.39 9.69 11.10
CA ALA A 321 19.74 8.71 10.07
C ALA A 321 18.47 8.11 9.39
N TRP A 322 17.42 7.82 10.15
CA TRP A 322 16.16 7.32 9.60
C TRP A 322 15.37 8.41 8.86
N ALA A 323 15.39 9.65 9.33
CA ALA A 323 14.78 10.79 8.64
C ALA A 323 15.42 11.06 7.27
N GLN A 324 16.71 10.74 7.08
CA GLN A 324 17.46 11.00 5.85
C GLN A 324 16.83 10.34 4.61
N PHE A 325 16.25 9.15 4.74
CA PHE A 325 15.56 8.48 3.63
C PHE A 325 14.43 9.35 3.08
N HIS A 326 13.58 9.89 3.96
CA HIS A 326 12.46 10.74 3.57
C HIS A 326 12.91 12.06 2.97
N ILE A 327 14.02 12.63 3.47
CA ILE A 327 14.61 13.85 2.89
C ILE A 327 15.05 13.59 1.44
N LEU A 328 15.72 12.48 1.19
CA LEU A 328 16.17 12.11 -0.17
C LEU A 328 14.99 11.85 -1.10
N LYS A 329 13.99 11.10 -0.64
CA LYS A 329 12.77 10.81 -1.41
C LYS A 329 11.96 12.09 -1.69
N ALA A 330 11.86 12.99 -0.72
CA ALA A 330 11.22 14.29 -0.88
C ALA A 330 11.93 15.15 -1.94
N ARG A 331 13.26 15.19 -1.93
CA ARG A 331 14.06 15.89 -2.95
C ARG A 331 13.82 15.32 -4.35
N GLU A 332 13.73 14.01 -4.46
CA GLU A 332 13.41 13.35 -5.73
C GLU A 332 12.04 13.79 -6.24
N TYR A 333 11.00 13.74 -5.40
CA TYR A 333 9.66 14.21 -5.77
C TYR A 333 9.65 15.69 -6.12
N ALA A 334 10.35 16.53 -5.38
CA ALA A 334 10.45 17.98 -5.66
C ALA A 334 11.12 18.25 -7.02
N LYS A 335 12.14 17.48 -7.41
CA LYS A 335 12.80 17.55 -8.71
C LYS A 335 11.85 17.26 -9.87
N PHE A 336 10.89 16.35 -9.67
CA PHE A 336 9.84 16.02 -10.64
C PHE A 336 8.57 16.85 -10.51
N PHE A 337 8.60 17.96 -9.76
CA PHE A 337 7.44 18.84 -9.51
C PHE A 337 6.24 18.16 -8.83
N LYS A 338 6.47 17.06 -8.13
CA LYS A 338 5.48 16.34 -7.34
C LYS A 338 5.42 16.92 -5.92
N GLY A 339 4.99 18.18 -5.79
CA GLY A 339 5.07 18.93 -4.54
C GLY A 339 4.23 18.35 -3.38
N GLU A 340 3.09 17.71 -3.65
CA GLU A 340 2.30 17.05 -2.61
C GLU A 340 3.07 15.87 -2.00
N GLN A 341 3.65 15.03 -2.85
CA GLN A 341 4.46 13.89 -2.42
C GLN A 341 5.72 14.36 -1.67
N ALA A 342 6.39 15.41 -2.18
CA ALA A 342 7.56 15.97 -1.50
C ALA A 342 7.21 16.47 -0.08
N ARG A 343 6.13 17.23 0.08
CA ARG A 343 5.67 17.71 1.40
C ARG A 343 5.32 16.55 2.34
N TYR A 344 4.67 15.51 1.84
CA TYR A 344 4.35 14.33 2.63
C TYR A 344 5.61 13.66 3.18
N GLU A 345 6.65 13.50 2.36
CA GLU A 345 7.92 12.90 2.79
C GLU A 345 8.67 13.81 3.78
N TYR A 346 8.71 15.14 3.55
CA TYR A 346 9.29 16.07 4.54
C TYR A 346 8.54 16.04 5.88
N GLN A 347 7.22 15.90 5.87
CA GLN A 347 6.44 15.74 7.11
C GLN A 347 6.80 14.46 7.85
N ARG A 348 7.02 13.34 7.15
CA ARG A 348 7.51 12.09 7.75
C ARG A 348 8.91 12.27 8.33
N ALA A 349 9.83 12.90 7.59
CA ALA A 349 11.18 13.22 8.09
C ALA A 349 11.12 14.02 9.38
N LEU A 350 10.31 15.09 9.42
CA LEU A 350 10.15 15.97 10.57
C LEU A 350 9.39 15.30 11.73
N LYS A 351 8.59 14.28 11.47
CA LYS A 351 8.00 13.48 12.54
C LYS A 351 9.05 12.61 13.23
N ILE A 352 9.90 11.94 12.43
CA ILE A 352 10.99 11.10 12.95
C ILE A 352 12.00 11.97 13.70
N ASP A 353 12.44 13.06 13.10
CA ASP A 353 13.43 14.00 13.66
C ASP A 353 12.90 15.45 13.59
N PRO A 354 12.12 15.90 14.59
CA PRO A 354 11.54 17.25 14.61
C PRO A 354 12.58 18.39 14.61
N ASN A 355 13.79 18.11 15.05
CA ASN A 355 14.87 19.07 15.12
C ASN A 355 15.75 19.13 13.86
N ASN A 356 15.42 18.38 12.82
CA ASN A 356 16.17 18.35 11.57
C ASN A 356 16.03 19.65 10.80
N ILE A 357 17.04 20.50 10.89
CA ILE A 357 17.06 21.83 10.25
C ILE A 357 17.00 21.71 8.72
N ILE A 358 17.69 20.72 8.12
CA ILE A 358 17.69 20.49 6.67
C ILE A 358 16.29 20.16 6.18
N ALA A 359 15.65 19.14 6.77
CA ALA A 359 14.29 18.75 6.41
C ALA A 359 13.32 19.93 6.55
N ARG A 360 13.43 20.70 7.64
CA ARG A 360 12.58 21.83 7.92
C ARG A 360 12.76 22.98 6.93
N SER A 361 14.00 23.30 6.55
CA SER A 361 14.28 24.37 5.58
C SER A 361 13.75 24.01 4.18
N GLU A 362 13.91 22.75 3.77
CA GLU A 362 13.43 22.28 2.48
C GLU A 362 11.89 22.14 2.46
N PHE A 363 11.29 21.69 3.55
CA PHE A 363 9.84 21.71 3.74
C PHE A 363 9.30 23.14 3.66
N ALA A 364 9.95 24.10 4.33
CA ALA A 364 9.59 25.51 4.28
C ALA A 364 9.63 26.05 2.84
N ALA A 365 10.62 25.66 2.03
CA ALA A 365 10.68 26.05 0.62
C ALA A 365 9.48 25.51 -0.21
N GLU A 366 9.01 24.29 0.07
CA GLU A 366 7.81 23.74 -0.56
C GLU A 366 6.53 24.46 -0.11
N ILE A 367 6.44 24.88 1.15
CA ILE A 367 5.34 25.69 1.69
C ILE A 367 5.31 27.07 1.04
N TYR A 368 6.47 27.69 0.87
CA TYR A 368 6.56 29.00 0.18
C TYR A 368 6.04 28.96 -1.27
N LYS A 369 6.32 27.86 -1.99
CA LYS A 369 5.78 27.66 -3.36
C LYS A 369 4.25 27.65 -3.41
N LEU A 370 3.57 27.28 -2.32
CA LEU A 370 2.11 27.32 -2.21
C LEU A 370 1.57 28.71 -1.85
N GLY A 371 2.44 29.69 -1.55
CA GLY A 371 2.05 31.02 -1.08
C GLY A 371 1.58 31.04 0.37
N GLN A 372 1.87 30.02 1.16
CA GLN A 372 1.57 29.93 2.59
C GLN A 372 2.65 30.67 3.40
N ASN A 373 2.58 31.98 3.41
CA ASN A 373 3.62 32.84 3.97
C ASN A 373 3.62 32.85 5.50
N GLU A 374 2.47 32.65 6.15
CA GLU A 374 2.35 32.56 7.61
C GLU A 374 3.05 31.29 8.12
N LEU A 375 2.73 30.14 7.52
CA LEU A 375 3.36 28.87 7.86
C LEU A 375 4.86 28.89 7.50
N TYR A 376 5.24 29.49 6.37
CA TYR A 376 6.63 29.65 5.98
C TYR A 376 7.42 30.46 7.04
N LEU A 377 6.87 31.59 7.48
CA LEU A 377 7.48 32.39 8.55
C LEU A 377 7.66 31.62 9.86
N GLU A 378 6.66 30.81 10.23
CA GLU A 378 6.72 29.94 11.42
C GLU A 378 7.88 28.93 11.32
N GLN A 379 8.06 28.28 10.14
CA GLN A 379 9.16 27.35 9.92
C GLN A 379 10.53 28.06 10.00
N LEU A 380 10.68 29.23 9.36
CA LEU A 380 11.91 29.99 9.42
C LEU A 380 12.24 30.49 10.83
N SER A 381 11.22 30.92 11.56
CA SER A 381 11.38 31.36 12.98
C SER A 381 11.81 30.20 13.87
N PHE A 382 11.27 29.01 13.67
CA PHE A 382 11.71 27.81 14.37
C PHE A 382 13.20 27.51 14.09
N ILE A 383 13.62 27.55 12.81
CA ILE A 383 15.02 27.34 12.40
C ILE A 383 15.91 28.32 13.14
N LYS A 384 15.61 29.62 13.05
CA LYS A 384 16.40 30.68 13.71
C LYS A 384 16.54 30.49 15.20
N ASN A 385 15.47 30.05 15.87
CA ASN A 385 15.48 29.92 17.35
C ASN A 385 16.22 28.65 17.83
N ASN A 386 16.32 27.62 16.98
CA ASN A 386 16.95 26.35 17.35
C ASN A 386 18.32 26.14 16.74
N GLU A 387 18.73 26.90 15.73
CA GLU A 387 20.04 26.86 15.14
C GLU A 387 21.02 27.71 15.96
N LYS A 388 21.97 27.06 16.64
CA LYS A 388 23.05 27.74 17.35
C LYS A 388 24.13 28.15 16.36
N VAL A 389 23.95 29.27 15.70
CA VAL A 389 24.91 29.79 14.71
C VAL A 389 25.93 30.69 15.42
N ASP A 390 27.22 30.33 15.34
CA ASP A 390 28.30 31.25 15.59
C ASP A 390 28.72 31.95 14.30
N GLU A 391 28.25 33.17 14.07
CA GLU A 391 28.49 33.96 12.87
C GLU A 391 30.00 34.09 12.51
N LYS A 392 30.90 33.89 13.46
CA LYS A 392 32.32 33.98 13.25
C LYS A 392 32.92 32.75 12.54
N THR A 393 32.25 31.63 12.65
CA THR A 393 32.71 30.33 12.09
C THR A 393 32.09 30.02 10.75
N LEU A 394 31.07 30.77 10.28
CA LEU A 394 30.42 30.58 9.03
C LEU A 394 31.30 30.90 7.83
N SER A 395 31.20 30.11 6.78
CA SER A 395 31.69 30.45 5.46
C SER A 395 30.94 31.63 4.85
N ASP A 396 31.45 32.24 3.80
CA ASP A 396 30.80 33.40 3.16
C ASP A 396 29.43 33.03 2.55
N GLU A 397 29.25 31.80 2.06
CA GLU A 397 27.99 31.29 1.52
C GLU A 397 26.97 31.06 2.63
N GLU A 398 27.38 30.49 3.77
CA GLU A 398 26.54 30.30 4.93
C GLU A 398 26.11 31.63 5.55
N LYS A 399 27.01 32.62 5.65
CA LYS A 399 26.69 33.99 6.07
C LYS A 399 25.65 34.63 5.17
N TYR A 400 25.83 34.50 3.85
CA TYR A 400 24.85 35.03 2.90
C TYR A 400 23.47 34.39 3.09
N THR A 401 23.40 33.05 3.23
CA THR A 401 22.16 32.31 3.45
C THR A 401 21.50 32.71 4.77
N TYR A 402 22.28 32.82 5.84
CA TYR A 402 21.81 33.24 7.16
C TYR A 402 21.25 34.68 7.14
N THR A 403 21.99 35.63 6.53
CA THR A 403 21.54 37.02 6.38
C THR A 403 20.24 37.08 5.57
N LYS A 404 20.18 36.40 4.42
CA LYS A 404 18.99 36.32 3.58
C LYS A 404 17.78 35.76 4.34
N THR A 405 17.97 34.74 5.17
CA THR A 405 16.91 34.15 6.00
C THR A 405 16.41 35.18 7.02
N ASN A 406 17.31 35.89 7.69
CA ASN A 406 16.94 36.92 8.65
C ASN A 406 16.18 38.08 7.99
N ASP A 407 16.65 38.55 6.82
CA ASP A 407 15.97 39.61 6.05
C ASP A 407 14.56 39.14 5.61
N THR A 408 14.43 37.89 5.23
CA THR A 408 13.14 37.28 4.87
C THR A 408 12.18 37.22 6.06
N ILE A 409 12.66 36.79 7.24
CA ILE A 409 11.90 36.78 8.49
C ILE A 409 11.44 38.21 8.84
N GLU A 410 12.32 39.20 8.74
CA GLU A 410 11.99 40.60 9.06
C GLU A 410 10.93 41.17 8.07
N ALA A 411 11.11 40.90 6.77
CA ALA A 411 10.18 41.33 5.74
C ALA A 411 8.78 40.72 5.94
N LEU A 412 8.71 39.38 6.13
CA LEU A 412 7.45 38.69 6.37
C LEU A 412 6.81 39.11 7.69
N SER A 413 7.58 39.25 8.78
CA SER A 413 7.06 39.73 10.05
C SER A 413 6.48 41.15 9.94
N SER A 414 7.06 41.98 9.10
CA SER A 414 6.55 43.32 8.81
C SER A 414 5.22 43.28 8.01
N LEU A 415 5.07 42.34 7.10
CA LEU A 415 3.80 42.11 6.41
C LEU A 415 2.72 41.56 7.34
N MET A 416 3.10 40.67 8.27
CA MET A 416 2.17 40.05 9.23
C MET A 416 1.59 41.08 10.25
N LYS A 417 2.19 42.24 10.39
CA LYS A 417 1.58 43.34 11.19
C LYS A 417 0.21 43.79 10.65
N TYR A 418 -0.06 43.53 9.39
CA TYR A 418 -1.32 43.87 8.73
C TYR A 418 -2.23 42.65 8.52
N SER A 419 -1.88 41.50 9.08
CA SER A 419 -2.69 40.26 9.04
C SER A 419 -3.93 40.36 9.94
N LEU A 420 -4.85 39.42 9.77
CA LEU A 420 -6.00 39.27 10.66
C LEU A 420 -5.57 38.85 12.07
N SER A 421 -4.53 38.03 12.17
CA SER A 421 -3.93 37.63 13.45
C SER A 421 -3.47 38.83 14.28
N ALA A 422 -2.79 39.81 13.67
CA ALA A 422 -2.40 41.04 14.34
C ALA A 422 -3.60 41.94 14.68
N LYS A 423 -4.56 42.11 13.77
CA LYS A 423 -5.78 42.92 14.00
C LYS A 423 -6.61 42.41 15.16
N TRP A 424 -6.76 41.07 15.27
CA TRP A 424 -7.62 40.48 16.28
C TRP A 424 -6.86 39.92 17.49
N ASN A 425 -5.53 40.08 17.51
CA ASN A 425 -4.63 39.56 18.56
C ASN A 425 -4.85 38.03 18.80
N VAL A 426 -4.76 37.24 17.72
CA VAL A 426 -4.99 35.80 17.73
C VAL A 426 -3.77 35.10 17.13
N GLU A 427 -3.33 34.01 17.76
CA GLU A 427 -2.26 33.15 17.22
C GLU A 427 -2.88 32.00 16.41
N PRO A 428 -2.87 32.07 15.05
CA PRO A 428 -3.67 31.19 14.22
C PRO A 428 -3.25 29.72 14.28
N PHE A 429 -1.96 29.41 14.48
CA PHE A 429 -1.44 28.04 14.54
C PHE A 429 -1.71 27.34 15.89
N TYR A 430 -2.07 28.07 16.92
CA TYR A 430 -2.36 27.54 18.26
C TYR A 430 -3.86 27.57 18.59
N LEU A 431 -4.70 27.78 17.59
CA LEU A 431 -6.15 27.76 17.77
C LEU A 431 -6.68 26.33 18.01
N ASP A 432 -7.57 26.21 18.99
CA ASP A 432 -8.42 25.03 19.10
C ASP A 432 -9.54 25.11 18.05
N LYS A 433 -9.23 24.67 16.81
CA LYS A 433 -10.16 24.65 15.69
C LYS A 433 -11.29 23.65 15.87
N THR A 434 -12.41 23.90 15.20
CA THR A 434 -13.49 22.92 15.08
C THR A 434 -13.01 21.75 14.23
N ARG A 435 -12.99 20.58 14.81
CA ARG A 435 -12.46 19.36 14.17
C ARG A 435 -13.54 18.31 13.98
N TRP A 436 -13.41 17.56 12.89
CA TRP A 436 -14.11 16.31 12.73
C TRP A 436 -13.46 15.25 13.61
N ASN A 437 -14.25 14.59 14.47
CA ASN A 437 -13.78 13.49 15.31
C ASN A 437 -14.04 12.16 14.58
N ILE A 438 -12.98 11.54 14.08
CA ILE A 438 -13.05 10.33 13.26
C ILE A 438 -12.34 9.18 13.97
N GLY A 439 -13.05 8.06 14.15
CA GLY A 439 -12.47 6.82 14.64
C GLY A 439 -11.97 5.95 13.50
N LEU A 440 -10.75 5.44 13.59
CA LEU A 440 -10.21 4.49 12.65
C LEU A 440 -10.07 3.12 13.34
N TYR A 441 -10.73 2.12 12.75
CA TYR A 441 -10.78 0.74 13.25
C TYR A 441 -10.31 -0.20 12.14
N TYR A 442 -9.69 -1.30 12.55
CA TYR A 442 -9.23 -2.32 11.62
C TYR A 442 -9.56 -3.71 12.16
N THR A 443 -9.67 -4.67 11.25
CA THR A 443 -9.90 -6.08 11.59
C THR A 443 -8.58 -6.83 11.61
N LYS A 444 -8.52 -7.92 12.39
CA LYS A 444 -7.32 -8.74 12.45
C LYS A 444 -7.23 -9.65 11.23
N GLN A 445 -6.05 -9.70 10.62
CA GLN A 445 -5.69 -10.70 9.63
C GLN A 445 -4.97 -11.86 10.32
N ASN A 446 -5.52 -13.06 10.19
CA ASN A 446 -5.02 -14.24 10.92
C ASN A 446 -3.86 -14.98 10.21
N ALA A 447 -3.59 -14.69 8.95
CA ALA A 447 -2.51 -15.32 8.19
C ALA A 447 -1.85 -14.28 7.27
N ALA A 448 -0.89 -13.56 7.80
CA ALA A 448 -0.04 -12.66 7.02
C ALA A 448 1.28 -13.38 6.71
N LEU A 449 1.61 -13.52 5.42
CA LEU A 449 2.79 -14.25 4.99
C LEU A 449 4.00 -13.34 4.77
N LEU A 450 3.77 -12.05 4.45
CA LEU A 450 4.84 -11.09 4.21
C LEU A 450 5.11 -10.25 5.46
N HIS A 451 4.12 -9.46 5.89
CA HIS A 451 4.26 -8.56 7.03
C HIS A 451 3.12 -8.81 8.04
N PRO A 452 3.32 -9.66 9.05
CA PRO A 452 2.46 -9.69 10.23
C PRO A 452 2.26 -8.29 10.81
N ASP A 453 1.10 -8.02 11.37
CA ASP A 453 0.69 -6.70 11.88
C ASP A 453 0.57 -5.58 10.80
N SER A 454 0.63 -5.90 9.50
CA SER A 454 0.47 -4.91 8.42
C SER A 454 -0.85 -4.13 8.51
N GLN A 455 -1.93 -4.72 9.02
CA GLN A 455 -3.19 -4.06 9.31
C GLN A 455 -3.05 -2.96 10.38
N GLU A 456 -2.34 -3.26 11.47
CA GLU A 456 -2.06 -2.28 12.55
C GLU A 456 -1.21 -1.14 12.00
N ILE A 457 -0.13 -1.47 11.27
CA ILE A 457 0.77 -0.49 10.67
C ILE A 457 0.03 0.40 9.67
N ALA A 458 -0.80 -0.18 8.80
CA ALA A 458 -1.58 0.59 7.84
C ALA A 458 -2.59 1.52 8.54
N ALA A 459 -3.24 1.09 9.61
CA ALA A 459 -4.17 1.91 10.37
C ALA A 459 -3.47 3.06 11.10
N GLU A 460 -2.33 2.81 11.72
CA GLU A 460 -1.51 3.84 12.37
C GLU A 460 -1.01 4.87 11.34
N MET A 461 -0.44 4.43 10.22
CA MET A 461 0.02 5.30 9.14
C MET A 461 -1.12 6.09 8.49
N ALA A 462 -2.29 5.47 8.33
CA ALA A 462 -3.49 6.15 7.85
C ALA A 462 -3.91 7.27 8.82
N SER A 463 -3.97 6.99 10.12
CA SER A 463 -4.25 8.00 11.16
C SER A 463 -3.23 9.13 11.15
N GLU A 464 -1.95 8.78 11.11
CA GLU A 464 -0.84 9.74 11.09
C GLU A 464 -0.84 10.65 9.86
N SER A 465 -1.34 10.15 8.73
CA SER A 465 -1.43 10.96 7.50
C SER A 465 -2.31 12.21 7.65
N PHE A 466 -3.19 12.26 8.67
CA PHE A 466 -4.03 13.42 9.01
C PHE A 466 -3.35 14.40 9.96
N ASN A 467 -2.18 14.07 10.50
CA ASN A 467 -1.44 14.99 11.34
C ASN A 467 -1.09 16.27 10.57
N GLY A 468 -1.27 17.42 11.22
CA GLY A 468 -1.09 18.72 10.57
C GLY A 468 -2.30 19.21 9.77
N ILE A 469 -3.40 18.44 9.67
CA ILE A 469 -4.66 18.88 9.08
C ILE A 469 -5.56 19.39 10.21
N ALA A 470 -5.67 20.71 10.32
CA ALA A 470 -6.32 21.36 11.45
C ALA A 470 -7.79 20.99 11.65
N VAL A 471 -8.50 20.63 10.58
CA VAL A 471 -9.96 20.34 10.60
C VAL A 471 -10.32 18.90 10.95
N THR A 472 -9.34 18.02 11.17
CA THR A 472 -9.58 16.61 11.50
C THR A 472 -8.86 16.18 12.77
N SER A 473 -9.48 15.28 13.51
CA SER A 473 -8.89 14.51 14.60
C SER A 473 -9.18 13.05 14.35
N VAL A 474 -8.19 12.34 13.82
CA VAL A 474 -8.32 10.91 13.50
C VAL A 474 -7.64 10.10 14.61
N ASN A 475 -8.40 9.22 15.25
CA ASN A 475 -7.91 8.39 16.35
C ASN A 475 -8.01 6.92 15.95
N VAL A 476 -6.87 6.25 15.89
CA VAL A 476 -6.81 4.81 15.63
C VAL A 476 -7.08 4.00 16.90
N GLU A 477 -7.85 2.93 16.78
CA GLU A 477 -8.02 1.97 17.87
C GLU A 477 -6.78 1.07 17.98
N LYS A 478 -6.20 0.99 19.16
CA LYS A 478 -4.94 0.24 19.41
C LYS A 478 -5.06 -1.27 19.16
N ASN A 479 -6.26 -1.83 19.35
CA ASN A 479 -6.50 -3.25 19.17
C ASN A 479 -7.46 -3.48 18.01
N PRO A 480 -7.26 -4.52 17.21
CA PRO A 480 -8.21 -4.87 16.16
C PRO A 480 -9.59 -5.13 16.74
N VAL A 481 -10.61 -4.79 15.99
CA VAL A 481 -12.01 -5.08 16.35
C VAL A 481 -12.46 -6.39 15.71
N ALA A 482 -13.31 -7.13 16.42
CA ALA A 482 -13.80 -8.39 15.91
C ALA A 482 -14.81 -8.22 14.76
N ASN A 483 -15.58 -7.12 14.76
CA ASN A 483 -16.60 -6.86 13.76
C ASN A 483 -17.10 -5.40 13.83
N PHE A 484 -17.99 -5.06 12.88
CA PHE A 484 -18.68 -3.77 12.82
C PHE A 484 -19.37 -3.38 14.15
N GLY A 485 -20.02 -4.32 14.84
CA GLY A 485 -20.75 -4.03 16.06
C GLY A 485 -19.85 -3.48 17.19
N GLU A 486 -18.66 -4.06 17.35
CA GLU A 486 -17.67 -3.59 18.32
C GLU A 486 -17.15 -2.20 17.94
N ALA A 487 -16.80 -1.98 16.66
CA ALA A 487 -16.36 -0.67 16.17
C ALA A 487 -17.43 0.40 16.44
N PHE A 488 -18.69 0.11 16.14
CA PHE A 488 -19.79 1.05 16.36
C PHE A 488 -20.02 1.38 17.83
N LEU A 489 -19.93 0.40 18.73
CA LEU A 489 -20.05 0.63 20.19
C LEU A 489 -18.93 1.54 20.70
N LYS A 490 -17.67 1.31 20.26
CA LYS A 490 -16.54 2.14 20.60
C LYS A 490 -16.67 3.56 20.03
N ALA A 491 -17.10 3.69 18.78
CA ALA A 491 -17.33 4.97 18.12
C ALA A 491 -18.37 5.82 18.84
N ARG A 492 -19.48 5.23 19.25
CA ARG A 492 -20.52 5.90 20.08
C ARG A 492 -20.00 6.33 21.44
N LYS A 493 -19.25 5.46 22.12
CA LYS A 493 -18.63 5.77 23.42
C LYS A 493 -17.70 6.98 23.33
N ASN A 494 -16.94 7.08 22.24
CA ASN A 494 -15.98 8.15 22.01
C ASN A 494 -16.62 9.39 21.33
N SER A 495 -17.94 9.41 21.13
CA SER A 495 -18.66 10.51 20.49
C SER A 495 -18.07 10.92 19.13
N GLN A 496 -17.70 9.93 18.32
CA GLN A 496 -17.13 10.16 17.00
C GLN A 496 -18.21 10.60 16.00
N ASP A 497 -17.89 11.59 15.15
CA ASP A 497 -18.79 12.04 14.09
C ASP A 497 -18.93 10.96 13.01
N TYR A 498 -17.80 10.38 12.63
CA TYR A 498 -17.69 9.25 11.72
C TYR A 498 -16.72 8.21 12.26
N PHE A 499 -16.91 6.98 11.84
CA PHE A 499 -15.92 5.94 12.05
C PHE A 499 -15.68 5.15 10.78
N ILE A 500 -14.46 4.70 10.61
CA ILE A 500 -13.99 3.99 9.43
C ILE A 500 -13.55 2.60 9.87
N LEU A 501 -14.09 1.59 9.22
CA LEU A 501 -13.62 0.22 9.36
C LEU A 501 -12.80 -0.12 8.12
N MET A 502 -11.51 -0.37 8.31
CA MET A 502 -10.60 -0.64 7.23
C MET A 502 -10.09 -2.08 7.25
N ASN A 503 -9.83 -2.59 6.06
CA ASN A 503 -9.15 -3.84 5.81
C ASN A 503 -8.01 -3.56 4.81
N PHE A 504 -6.79 -3.92 5.19
CA PHE A 504 -5.61 -3.76 4.35
C PHE A 504 -5.08 -5.13 3.95
N GLU A 505 -4.78 -5.32 2.68
CA GLU A 505 -4.20 -6.54 2.15
C GLU A 505 -2.99 -6.21 1.29
N GLU A 506 -1.99 -7.06 1.38
CA GLU A 506 -0.78 -6.93 0.57
C GLU A 506 -0.39 -8.25 -0.10
N THR A 507 0.22 -8.11 -1.26
CA THR A 507 0.98 -9.15 -1.95
C THR A 507 2.38 -8.61 -2.26
N GLU A 508 3.24 -9.43 -2.84
CA GLU A 508 4.59 -9.00 -3.24
C GLU A 508 4.60 -7.80 -4.19
N ARG A 509 3.52 -7.56 -4.94
CA ARG A 509 3.44 -6.52 -5.99
C ARG A 509 2.39 -5.45 -5.77
N GLU A 510 1.42 -5.72 -4.92
CA GLU A 510 0.19 -4.94 -4.81
C GLU A 510 -0.19 -4.71 -3.36
N VAL A 511 -0.85 -3.58 -3.11
CA VAL A 511 -1.56 -3.33 -1.84
C VAL A 511 -2.98 -2.89 -2.14
N SER A 512 -3.91 -3.31 -1.30
CA SER A 512 -5.30 -2.86 -1.34
C SER A 512 -5.77 -2.42 0.04
N LEU A 513 -6.65 -1.43 0.04
CA LEU A 513 -7.27 -0.88 1.24
C LEU A 513 -8.76 -0.72 0.99
N ASP A 514 -9.54 -1.56 1.63
CA ASP A 514 -11.00 -1.43 1.66
C ASP A 514 -11.38 -0.68 2.94
N ALA A 515 -12.06 0.44 2.80
CA ALA A 515 -12.42 1.30 3.92
C ALA A 515 -13.90 1.69 3.83
N ALA A 516 -14.70 1.20 4.76
CA ALA A 516 -16.11 1.55 4.88
C ALA A 516 -16.29 2.66 5.93
N VAL A 517 -16.88 3.78 5.53
CA VAL A 517 -17.13 4.94 6.37
C VAL A 517 -18.56 4.90 6.89
N TYR A 518 -18.71 5.03 8.19
CA TYR A 518 -19.99 4.96 8.87
C TYR A 518 -20.26 6.21 9.69
N ASN A 519 -21.53 6.56 9.82
CA ASN A 519 -21.97 7.60 10.74
C ASN A 519 -21.83 7.14 12.20
N GLY A 520 -21.12 7.89 13.04
CA GLY A 520 -20.84 7.54 14.43
C GLY A 520 -22.07 7.47 15.32
N ARG A 521 -23.14 8.20 14.95
CA ARG A 521 -24.37 8.27 15.73
C ARG A 521 -25.31 7.07 15.50
N ASN A 522 -25.55 6.70 14.24
CA ASN A 522 -26.54 5.68 13.87
C ASN A 522 -25.95 4.41 13.25
N GLY A 523 -24.66 4.40 12.93
CA GLY A 523 -23.97 3.25 12.35
C GLY A 523 -24.29 2.98 10.87
N ILE A 524 -25.00 3.87 10.18
CA ILE A 524 -25.31 3.69 8.76
C ILE A 524 -24.04 3.94 7.93
N LYS A 525 -23.78 3.05 6.98
CA LYS A 525 -22.67 3.22 6.01
C LYS A 525 -23.00 4.39 5.10
N ILE A 526 -22.07 5.34 5.00
CA ILE A 526 -22.23 6.57 4.24
C ILE A 526 -21.35 6.59 2.98
N SER A 527 -20.24 5.88 2.97
CA SER A 527 -19.33 5.74 1.84
C SER A 527 -18.46 4.49 1.96
N GLU A 528 -17.84 4.08 0.87
CA GLU A 528 -16.90 2.98 0.82
C GLU A 528 -15.82 3.27 -0.21
N PHE A 529 -14.57 3.00 0.14
CA PHE A 529 -13.42 3.14 -0.73
C PHE A 529 -12.76 1.80 -0.94
N ASN A 530 -12.59 1.39 -2.20
CA ASN A 530 -11.83 0.21 -2.58
C ASN A 530 -10.59 0.71 -3.31
N LEU A 531 -9.51 0.91 -2.58
CA LEU A 531 -8.27 1.45 -3.09
C LEU A 531 -7.30 0.34 -3.43
N PHE A 532 -6.53 0.54 -4.48
CA PHE A 532 -5.57 -0.42 -4.97
C PHE A 532 -4.36 0.29 -5.58
N ARG A 533 -3.15 -0.17 -5.27
CA ARG A 533 -1.89 0.40 -5.78
C ARG A 533 -0.85 -0.68 -6.04
N THR A 534 0.01 -0.41 -7.02
CA THR A 534 1.18 -1.20 -7.39
C THR A 534 2.43 -0.31 -7.42
N GLY A 535 3.61 -0.91 -7.53
CA GLY A 535 4.88 -0.19 -7.61
C GLY A 535 5.56 0.00 -6.25
N ASN A 536 6.73 0.66 -6.25
CA ASN A 536 7.57 0.78 -5.06
C ASN A 536 7.01 1.77 -4.01
N ASP A 537 6.20 2.75 -4.42
CA ASP A 537 5.55 3.71 -3.53
C ASP A 537 4.07 3.35 -3.26
N ARG A 538 3.70 2.07 -3.47
CA ARG A 538 2.31 1.61 -3.37
C ARG A 538 1.67 1.88 -2.00
N PHE A 539 2.43 1.67 -0.92
CA PHE A 539 1.91 1.84 0.44
C PHE A 539 1.68 3.32 0.78
N SER A 540 2.67 4.18 0.59
CA SER A 540 2.50 5.62 0.83
C SER A 540 1.48 6.25 -0.13
N SER A 541 1.39 5.75 -1.37
CA SER A 541 0.40 6.20 -2.35
C SER A 541 -1.03 5.85 -1.93
N ILE A 542 -1.28 4.63 -1.43
CA ILE A 542 -2.63 4.23 -0.99
C ILE A 542 -3.07 5.01 0.26
N ILE A 543 -2.16 5.26 1.20
CA ILE A 543 -2.43 6.08 2.39
C ILE A 543 -2.79 7.53 2.00
N ARG A 544 -2.06 8.14 1.06
CA ARG A 544 -2.38 9.49 0.55
C ARG A 544 -3.74 9.51 -0.14
N SER A 545 -4.06 8.50 -0.95
CA SER A 545 -5.37 8.38 -1.60
C SER A 545 -6.50 8.22 -0.59
N PHE A 546 -6.31 7.38 0.42
CA PHE A 546 -7.25 7.23 1.52
C PHE A 546 -7.51 8.55 2.24
N ARG A 547 -6.45 9.28 2.63
CA ARG A 547 -6.56 10.60 3.26
C ARG A 547 -7.38 11.55 2.40
N ARG A 548 -7.06 11.67 1.11
CA ARG A 548 -7.76 12.55 0.15
C ARG A 548 -9.25 12.21 0.06
N ASN A 549 -9.58 10.93 -0.05
CA ASN A 549 -10.97 10.49 -0.17
C ASN A 549 -11.77 10.78 1.10
N VAL A 550 -11.19 10.55 2.28
CA VAL A 550 -11.84 10.90 3.56
C VAL A 550 -12.06 12.41 3.67
N LEU A 551 -11.07 13.24 3.34
CA LEU A 551 -11.20 14.71 3.39
C LEU A 551 -12.28 15.22 2.42
N ASN A 552 -12.43 14.60 1.26
CA ASN A 552 -13.45 14.97 0.27
C ASN A 552 -14.89 14.71 0.78
N LEU A 553 -15.09 13.83 1.76
CA LEU A 553 -16.39 13.61 2.39
C LEU A 553 -16.77 14.66 3.41
N LEU A 554 -15.80 15.44 3.90
CA LEU A 554 -15.98 16.34 5.03
C LEU A 554 -16.28 17.75 4.54
N PRO A 555 -17.47 18.33 4.79
CA PRO A 555 -17.72 19.74 4.51
C PRO A 555 -16.86 20.61 5.41
N ALA A 556 -16.43 21.77 4.89
CA ALA A 556 -15.71 22.75 5.68
C ALA A 556 -16.66 23.33 6.75
N ARG A 557 -16.29 23.19 8.01
CA ARG A 557 -17.00 23.76 9.16
C ARG A 557 -16.03 24.41 10.13
N GLY A 558 -16.45 25.49 10.74
CA GLY A 558 -15.67 26.21 11.74
C GLY A 558 -16.55 26.84 12.79
N LYS A 559 -15.98 27.76 13.56
CA LYS A 559 -16.69 28.53 14.60
C LYS A 559 -16.28 29.99 14.58
N ILE A 560 -17.12 30.80 15.17
CA ILE A 560 -16.84 32.21 15.42
C ILE A 560 -15.82 32.32 16.59
N LEU A 561 -14.67 32.93 16.31
CA LEU A 561 -13.60 33.16 17.28
C LEU A 561 -13.77 34.47 18.03
N ALA A 562 -14.11 35.52 17.28
CA ALA A 562 -14.22 36.86 17.83
C ALA A 562 -15.27 37.68 17.07
N ARG A 563 -15.76 38.76 17.66
CA ARG A 563 -16.77 39.63 17.08
C ARG A 563 -16.56 41.08 17.49
N SER A 564 -16.70 42.01 16.53
CA SER A 564 -16.70 43.43 16.77
C SER A 564 -17.84 44.08 15.94
N GLY A 565 -19.00 44.32 16.57
CA GLY A 565 -20.20 44.72 15.85
C GLY A 565 -20.66 43.65 14.83
N ASN A 566 -20.64 44.01 13.52
CA ASN A 566 -20.97 43.09 12.45
C ASN A 566 -19.72 42.38 11.86
N GLU A 567 -18.53 42.81 12.22
CA GLU A 567 -17.32 42.11 11.82
C GLU A 567 -17.15 40.84 12.65
N ILE A 568 -16.96 39.73 11.98
CA ILE A 568 -16.80 38.38 12.59
C ILE A 568 -15.49 37.80 12.16
N LEU A 569 -14.72 37.27 13.11
CA LEU A 569 -13.55 36.41 12.87
C LEU A 569 -13.95 34.95 13.04
N ILE A 570 -13.53 34.10 12.09
CA ILE A 570 -13.78 32.65 12.11
C ILE A 570 -12.46 31.86 12.07
N ASP A 571 -12.49 30.61 12.54
CA ASP A 571 -11.36 29.68 12.57
C ASP A 571 -11.15 28.89 11.27
N MET A 572 -11.55 29.43 10.14
CA MET A 572 -11.30 28.88 8.80
C MET A 572 -10.63 29.91 7.91
N GLY A 573 -9.68 29.47 7.11
CA GLY A 573 -8.90 30.34 6.20
C GLY A 573 -8.76 29.78 4.80
N LYS A 574 -7.73 30.23 4.10
CA LYS A 574 -7.42 29.77 2.73
C LYS A 574 -7.11 28.27 2.69
N ASN A 575 -6.57 27.70 3.78
CA ASN A 575 -6.25 26.28 3.87
C ASN A 575 -7.52 25.41 3.80
N GLU A 576 -8.67 25.92 4.24
CA GLU A 576 -9.98 25.30 4.09
C GLU A 576 -10.76 25.80 2.85
N GLY A 577 -10.08 26.49 1.91
CA GLY A 577 -10.69 27.00 0.68
C GLY A 577 -11.55 28.25 0.87
N ILE A 578 -11.42 28.95 2.00
CA ILE A 578 -12.17 30.19 2.27
C ILE A 578 -11.49 31.38 1.59
N GLU A 579 -12.17 31.99 0.65
CA GLU A 579 -11.73 33.16 -0.10
C GLU A 579 -12.70 34.34 0.07
N LYS A 580 -12.25 35.54 -0.32
CA LYS A 580 -13.12 36.70 -0.36
C LYS A 580 -14.36 36.43 -1.20
N GLY A 581 -15.55 36.75 -0.65
CA GLY A 581 -16.86 36.50 -1.29
C GLY A 581 -17.44 35.11 -0.98
N THR A 582 -16.75 34.26 -0.18
CA THR A 582 -17.37 33.05 0.36
C THR A 582 -18.51 33.43 1.30
N VAL A 583 -19.65 32.76 1.15
CA VAL A 583 -20.81 32.92 2.03
C VAL A 583 -20.96 31.74 2.95
N LEU A 584 -21.07 32.00 4.24
CA LEU A 584 -21.21 31.00 5.30
C LEU A 584 -22.56 31.17 6.00
N ASP A 585 -23.23 30.06 6.33
CA ASP A 585 -24.36 30.10 7.25
C ASP A 585 -23.85 29.97 8.70
N VAL A 586 -24.42 30.78 9.59
CA VAL A 586 -24.17 30.74 11.03
C VAL A 586 -25.23 29.92 11.70
N VAL A 587 -24.81 28.89 12.41
CA VAL A 587 -25.68 27.93 13.11
C VAL A 587 -25.38 27.95 14.61
N LYS A 588 -26.41 27.86 15.43
CA LYS A 588 -26.26 27.82 16.88
C LYS A 588 -25.41 26.63 17.32
N LYS A 589 -24.40 26.88 18.16
CA LYS A 589 -23.47 25.89 18.69
C LYS A 589 -24.16 24.59 19.11
N GLY A 590 -23.63 23.44 18.65
CA GLY A 590 -24.09 22.09 18.99
C GLY A 590 -25.38 21.65 18.27
N ASN A 591 -25.84 22.38 17.24
CA ASN A 591 -27.03 22.03 16.48
C ASN A 591 -26.73 21.56 15.05
N ILE A 592 -25.46 21.47 14.67
CA ILE A 592 -25.02 20.80 13.45
C ILE A 592 -24.93 19.30 13.75
N ARG A 593 -25.47 18.49 12.84
CA ARG A 593 -25.44 17.01 12.93
C ARG A 593 -24.98 16.42 11.62
N THR A 594 -24.30 15.30 11.69
CA THR A 594 -23.99 14.49 10.51
C THR A 594 -25.29 14.01 9.84
N CYS A 595 -25.33 14.04 8.51
CA CYS A 595 -26.45 13.47 7.74
C CYS A 595 -26.61 11.98 8.02
N ASP A 596 -27.84 11.47 8.03
CA ASP A 596 -28.12 10.10 8.50
C ASP A 596 -27.59 9.00 7.56
N SER A 597 -27.64 9.22 6.24
CA SER A 597 -27.40 8.17 5.24
C SER A 597 -26.44 8.57 4.12
N LYS A 598 -25.80 9.74 4.23
CA LYS A 598 -24.88 10.28 3.22
C LYS A 598 -23.80 11.14 3.87
N PRO A 599 -22.66 11.38 3.19
CA PRO A 599 -21.65 12.32 3.68
C PRO A 599 -22.23 13.74 3.81
N GLY A 600 -21.79 14.47 4.82
CA GLY A 600 -22.21 15.85 5.02
C GLY A 600 -22.89 16.11 6.36
N VAL A 601 -23.44 17.33 6.48
CA VAL A 601 -24.11 17.79 7.68
C VAL A 601 -25.48 18.37 7.37
N SER A 602 -26.31 18.44 8.40
CA SER A 602 -27.62 19.08 8.37
C SER A 602 -27.89 19.79 9.69
N PHE A 603 -28.76 20.78 9.66
CA PHE A 603 -29.31 21.46 10.82
C PHE A 603 -30.73 21.90 10.57
N ASP A 604 -31.50 22.11 11.63
CA ASP A 604 -32.86 22.63 11.54
C ASP A 604 -32.80 24.15 11.33
N ASP A 605 -33.58 24.69 10.39
CA ASP A 605 -33.60 26.10 9.98
C ASP A 605 -33.87 27.09 11.15
N LYS A 606 -34.51 26.63 12.22
CA LYS A 606 -34.70 27.42 13.47
C LYS A 606 -33.42 27.75 14.20
N PHE A 607 -32.33 26.99 13.93
CA PHE A 607 -30.99 27.20 14.51
C PHE A 607 -30.10 28.02 13.61
N ALA A 608 -30.53 28.36 12.36
CA ALA A 608 -29.83 29.29 11.49
C ALA A 608 -29.99 30.72 12.05
N LEU A 609 -28.86 31.33 12.39
CA LEU A 609 -28.80 32.64 13.06
C LEU A 609 -28.57 33.82 12.07
N GLY A 610 -27.87 33.57 10.98
CA GLY A 610 -27.48 34.56 10.00
C GLY A 610 -26.53 34.01 8.96
N GLN A 611 -25.92 34.91 8.19
CA GLN A 611 -24.92 34.61 7.19
C GLN A 611 -23.70 35.51 7.35
N ILE A 612 -22.52 35.00 7.03
CA ILE A 612 -21.29 35.78 7.00
C ILE A 612 -20.78 35.79 5.55
N GLU A 613 -20.55 36.96 5.01
CA GLU A 613 -19.84 37.12 3.73
C GLU A 613 -18.38 37.50 4.03
N ILE A 614 -17.44 36.75 3.49
CA ILE A 614 -16.01 36.90 3.78
C ILE A 614 -15.45 38.08 2.97
N GLU A 615 -14.82 39.02 3.67
CA GLU A 615 -14.12 40.17 3.12
C GLU A 615 -12.61 39.96 2.98
N LYS A 616 -12.00 39.31 3.97
CA LYS A 616 -10.57 39.04 4.02
C LYS A 616 -10.31 37.64 4.56
N SER A 617 -9.37 36.91 3.95
CA SER A 617 -8.97 35.57 4.36
C SER A 617 -7.44 35.51 4.43
N ASP A 618 -6.91 35.12 5.59
CA ASP A 618 -5.53 34.72 5.80
C ASP A 618 -5.44 33.16 5.70
N GLU A 619 -4.31 32.56 6.04
CA GLU A 619 -4.12 31.11 5.82
C GLU A 619 -5.05 30.25 6.69
N GLU A 620 -5.18 30.59 7.98
CA GLU A 620 -5.87 29.79 8.99
C GLU A 620 -7.17 30.44 9.51
N ILE A 621 -7.38 31.72 9.29
CA ILE A 621 -8.51 32.50 9.79
C ILE A 621 -9.07 33.44 8.72
N SER A 622 -10.36 33.76 8.84
CA SER A 622 -10.99 34.70 7.92
C SER A 622 -11.89 35.66 8.67
N GLN A 623 -12.04 36.87 8.11
CA GLN A 623 -12.95 37.91 8.59
C GLN A 623 -14.04 38.16 7.56
N GLY A 624 -15.27 38.31 8.03
CA GLY A 624 -16.40 38.68 7.19
C GLY A 624 -17.43 39.54 7.92
N VAL A 625 -18.45 39.92 7.19
CA VAL A 625 -19.58 40.75 7.69
C VAL A 625 -20.80 39.87 7.93
N LEU A 626 -21.36 39.99 9.12
CA LEU A 626 -22.56 39.27 9.55
C LEU A 626 -23.83 39.97 9.06
N THR A 627 -24.68 39.22 8.39
CA THR A 627 -26.09 39.57 8.14
C THR A 627 -26.97 38.65 8.99
N GLN A 628 -27.68 39.24 9.95
CA GLN A 628 -28.53 38.50 10.89
C GLN A 628 -29.85 38.07 10.21
N LYS A 629 -30.33 36.87 10.58
CA LYS A 629 -31.59 36.32 10.08
C LYS A 629 -32.83 36.88 10.80
N SER A 630 -32.69 37.37 12.03
CA SER A 630 -33.78 37.83 12.89
C SER A 630 -33.56 39.25 13.41
N PHE A 631 -34.62 39.87 13.90
CA PHE A 631 -34.58 41.24 14.47
C PHE A 631 -33.66 41.26 15.74
N TYR A 632 -33.67 40.22 16.52
CA TYR A 632 -32.80 40.11 17.72
C TYR A 632 -31.49 39.42 17.36
N ASP A 633 -30.43 40.06 17.81
CA ASP A 633 -29.09 39.47 17.68
C ASP A 633 -28.94 38.29 18.63
N ARG A 634 -28.75 37.11 18.03
CA ARG A 634 -28.60 35.82 18.76
C ARG A 634 -27.26 35.15 18.50
N VAL A 635 -26.40 35.79 17.68
CA VAL A 635 -25.10 35.26 17.28
C VAL A 635 -24.06 35.52 18.37
N ASN A 636 -23.40 34.47 18.83
CA ASN A 636 -22.38 34.51 19.86
C ASN A 636 -21.05 33.92 19.39
N ILE A 637 -19.98 34.26 20.10
CA ILE A 637 -18.69 33.62 19.98
C ILE A 637 -18.88 32.12 20.25
N GLY A 638 -18.27 31.27 19.43
CA GLY A 638 -18.39 29.82 19.49
C GLY A 638 -19.58 29.23 18.74
N ASP A 639 -20.48 30.05 18.14
CA ASP A 639 -21.46 29.54 17.20
C ASP A 639 -20.76 29.01 15.94
N GLU A 640 -21.32 27.98 15.32
CA GLU A 640 -20.68 27.24 14.23
C GLU A 640 -20.99 27.89 12.88
N VAL A 641 -20.06 27.70 11.94
CA VAL A 641 -20.21 28.24 10.57
C VAL A 641 -20.00 27.12 9.55
N LEU A 642 -20.81 27.16 8.49
CA LEU A 642 -20.75 26.20 7.38
C LEU A 642 -20.69 26.94 6.06
N VAL A 643 -19.85 26.48 5.14
CA VAL A 643 -19.75 27.08 3.81
C VAL A 643 -21.01 26.80 3.01
N LYS A 644 -21.75 27.87 2.69
CA LYS A 644 -22.95 27.80 1.86
C LYS A 644 -22.65 27.92 0.37
N LYS A 645 -21.77 28.86 0.02
CA LYS A 645 -21.41 29.15 -1.36
C LYS A 645 -19.97 29.65 -1.44
N PHE A 646 -19.21 29.09 -2.36
CA PHE A 646 -17.90 29.62 -2.74
C PHE A 646 -18.06 30.72 -3.80
N PRO A 647 -17.10 31.65 -3.92
CA PRO A 647 -17.13 32.68 -4.95
C PRO A 647 -17.03 32.04 -6.34
N GLU A 648 -17.73 32.61 -7.34
CA GLU A 648 -17.66 32.16 -8.73
C GLU A 648 -16.28 32.50 -9.30
N LYS A 649 -15.51 31.49 -9.71
CA LYS A 649 -14.22 31.68 -10.40
C LYS A 649 -14.49 32.28 -11.80
N LYS A 650 -14.11 33.53 -12.02
CA LYS A 650 -14.10 34.15 -13.36
C LYS A 650 -12.86 33.65 -14.13
N GLY A 651 -13.08 32.77 -15.09
CA GLY A 651 -12.21 32.56 -16.26
C GLY A 651 -11.02 31.65 -16.12
N ASN A 652 -10.96 30.67 -17.00
CA ASN A 652 -9.84 29.90 -17.53
C ASN A 652 -8.55 29.80 -16.69
N SER A 653 -8.42 28.70 -15.99
CA SER A 653 -7.14 27.97 -15.90
C SER A 653 -7.41 26.53 -15.48
N GLN A 654 -6.97 25.59 -16.29
CA GLN A 654 -6.75 24.22 -15.90
C GLN A 654 -5.71 24.19 -14.76
N SER A 655 -6.15 24.35 -13.53
CA SER A 655 -5.36 23.99 -12.35
C SER A 655 -6.03 22.78 -11.73
N VAL A 656 -5.29 21.69 -11.76
CA VAL A 656 -5.57 20.45 -11.03
C VAL A 656 -5.46 20.77 -9.53
N THR A 657 -6.49 21.39 -8.98
CA THR A 657 -6.68 21.53 -7.54
C THR A 657 -8.15 21.38 -7.26
N SER A 658 -8.48 20.30 -6.60
CA SER A 658 -9.74 20.02 -5.87
C SER A 658 -10.95 20.81 -6.35
N ASP A 659 -11.70 20.26 -7.29
CA ASP A 659 -13.07 20.67 -7.58
C ASP A 659 -13.96 20.42 -6.36
N VAL A 660 -13.79 21.23 -5.33
CA VAL A 660 -14.73 21.35 -4.22
C VAL A 660 -15.81 22.35 -4.62
N ASN A 661 -16.54 22.05 -5.70
CA ASN A 661 -17.83 22.65 -5.90
C ASN A 661 -18.85 21.78 -5.16
N PRO A 662 -19.51 22.26 -4.10
CA PRO A 662 -20.64 21.56 -3.54
C PRO A 662 -21.75 21.58 -4.58
N SER A 663 -21.84 20.57 -5.44
CA SER A 663 -23.09 20.33 -6.13
C SER A 663 -24.08 19.91 -5.04
N ALA A 664 -25.12 20.73 -4.83
CA ALA A 664 -26.25 20.30 -4.03
C ALA A 664 -26.69 18.93 -4.54
N ASP A 665 -26.91 18.00 -3.62
CA ASP A 665 -27.46 16.71 -3.99
C ASP A 665 -28.88 16.84 -4.57
N GLU A 666 -29.45 15.76 -5.06
CA GLU A 666 -30.82 15.72 -5.57
C GLU A 666 -31.86 16.19 -4.53
N SER A 667 -31.51 16.22 -3.25
CA SER A 667 -32.36 16.74 -2.16
C SER A 667 -32.19 18.23 -1.89
N GLY A 668 -31.27 18.92 -2.60
CA GLY A 668 -31.01 20.34 -2.45
C GLY A 668 -30.18 20.72 -1.21
N ASN A 669 -29.55 19.76 -0.53
CA ASN A 669 -28.68 20.05 0.61
C ASN A 669 -27.29 20.51 0.15
N PRO A 670 -26.91 21.80 0.33
CA PRO A 670 -25.61 22.31 -0.11
C PRO A 670 -24.42 21.77 0.72
N TYR A 671 -24.68 21.11 1.82
CA TYR A 671 -23.65 20.56 2.72
C TYR A 671 -23.43 19.05 2.53
N SER A 672 -24.13 18.44 1.57
CA SER A 672 -23.91 17.07 1.15
C SER A 672 -22.69 16.98 0.22
N ARG A 673 -22.02 15.84 0.22
CA ARG A 673 -20.91 15.54 -0.67
C ARG A 673 -21.23 14.31 -1.50
N THR A 674 -20.77 14.30 -2.73
CA THR A 674 -20.77 13.12 -3.60
C THR A 674 -19.36 12.64 -3.78
N GLU A 675 -19.18 11.32 -3.66
CA GLU A 675 -17.92 10.66 -3.92
C GLU A 675 -17.59 10.74 -5.41
N LYS A 676 -16.36 11.19 -5.73
CA LYS A 676 -15.83 11.17 -7.09
C LYS A 676 -14.57 10.32 -7.10
N LEU A 677 -14.57 9.24 -7.88
CA LEU A 677 -13.38 8.46 -8.14
C LEU A 677 -12.37 9.31 -8.91
N THR A 678 -11.09 9.18 -8.55
CA THR A 678 -10.02 9.83 -9.31
C THR A 678 -9.75 9.08 -10.62
N ALA A 679 -9.22 9.77 -11.63
CA ALA A 679 -8.85 9.13 -12.90
C ALA A 679 -7.81 8.01 -12.72
N GLU A 680 -6.96 8.12 -11.69
CA GLU A 680 -5.98 7.09 -11.33
C GLU A 680 -6.64 5.80 -10.82
N GLU A 681 -7.78 5.89 -10.15
CA GLU A 681 -8.51 4.74 -9.59
C GLU A 681 -9.34 4.00 -10.63
N LEU A 682 -9.69 4.65 -11.74
CA LEU A 682 -10.52 4.07 -12.79
C LEU A 682 -9.77 3.12 -13.75
N GLY A 683 -8.45 3.17 -13.78
CA GLY A 683 -7.61 2.40 -14.72
C GLY A 683 -6.91 1.18 -14.13
N LEU A 684 -7.01 0.95 -12.82
CA LEU A 684 -6.30 -0.12 -12.12
C LEU A 684 -7.16 -1.38 -12.03
N VAL A 685 -6.54 -2.53 -12.26
CA VAL A 685 -7.18 -3.86 -12.10
C VAL A 685 -6.52 -4.59 -10.94
N LYS A 686 -7.30 -4.85 -9.88
CA LYS A 686 -6.84 -5.60 -8.70
C LYS A 686 -6.74 -7.09 -9.01
N THR A 687 -5.59 -7.68 -8.71
CA THR A 687 -5.40 -9.13 -8.74
C THR A 687 -5.87 -9.73 -7.40
N PRO A 688 -6.65 -10.83 -7.39
CA PRO A 688 -7.00 -11.48 -6.14
C PRO A 688 -5.76 -11.96 -5.37
N ALA A 689 -5.63 -11.55 -4.09
CA ALA A 689 -4.44 -11.85 -3.27
C ALA A 689 -4.09 -13.35 -3.18
N PHE A 690 -5.10 -14.23 -3.16
CA PHE A 690 -4.88 -15.68 -3.12
C PHE A 690 -4.38 -16.29 -4.45
N LEU A 691 -4.36 -15.54 -5.54
CA LEU A 691 -3.88 -16.02 -6.83
C LEU A 691 -2.39 -16.37 -6.79
N ASP A 692 -1.60 -15.58 -6.07
CA ASP A 692 -0.17 -15.85 -5.88
C ASP A 692 0.06 -17.17 -5.13
N LEU A 693 -0.83 -17.52 -4.21
CA LEU A 693 -0.80 -18.82 -3.53
C LEU A 693 -1.16 -19.97 -4.48
N ILE A 694 -2.16 -19.78 -5.36
CA ILE A 694 -2.53 -20.79 -6.37
C ILE A 694 -1.37 -21.02 -7.35
N ARG A 695 -0.66 -19.98 -7.75
CA ARG A 695 0.52 -20.08 -8.64
C ARG A 695 1.67 -20.85 -8.01
N LYS A 696 1.82 -20.78 -6.71
CA LYS A 696 2.84 -21.53 -5.93
C LYS A 696 2.48 -23.01 -5.74
N ILE A 697 1.34 -23.52 -6.25
CA ILE A 697 0.99 -24.94 -6.23
C ILE A 697 1.66 -25.62 -7.44
N TYR A 698 2.65 -26.44 -7.18
CA TYR A 698 3.41 -27.20 -8.19
C TYR A 698 2.76 -28.51 -8.60
#